data_4e1db2bc2dc9b857d897c3efa2275b45
#
_entry.id   4e1db2bc2dc9b857d897c3efa2275b45
#
_cell.length_a   1.000
_cell.length_b   1.000
_cell.length_c   1.000
_cell.angle_alpha   90.00
_cell.angle_beta   90.00
_cell.angle_gamma   90.00
#
_symmetry.space_group_name_H-M   'P 1'
#
loop_
_entity.id
_entity.type
_entity.pdbx_description
1 polymer ?
#
loop_
_entity_poly.entity_id
_entity_poly.type
_entity_poly.pdbx_seq_one_letter_code
_entity_poly.pdbx_strand_id
1 'polypeptide(L)'
;MAKQRKPYVKPYKGPAGGWGSLKSVSSILAREKAPLTTARELMRQNKADGFMCVSCAWAKPADAHPFEFCENGAKATAWELGAGEVGPEFFADHTISELLGWSDHELEKVGRLTHPMRFDRASDKYVPCEWGEAFAAIGTELKALDPKSTIFYASGRASLETSYMYALFARLYGHNNLPDSSNMCHETTGTALKKSVGSAVGTVTLDDFDKTDCVFFFGQNVGSNSPRMLHSLQKISQRGVPIITFNPLRERGLESFINPQNPVQMLSGKATRISSQYHQVKAGGDIAAIMGICKALLALEDQAVAHGEPQVLDHEFIAQHTHGFEEFAACVRAQEWNAIEAASGLKRAELEQTARTYAQSNAAIGIYGMGLTQHHFGEHNLHMIANLLLLRGNVGKPGAGLCPVRGHSNVQGQRTVGIADDPKLVPLDRLAEQYGFEPPREPGMKTVEVCRGALDGTVRAFIGLGGNFLRAVPDSPRVEEAWRRLRLTVQIATKLNRSHLINGEVAYLLPCLGRIDEDVQNGKPQAVSTEDSTSCIHGSVGKHKPISPHLLSEPRIVAEMAKAALPPNPRVPWDEWVDDYSKVRDAIEQTYPEQFKDFNKRMFTPGGFHRPNAARHRQWKTETGKANFISPPSLSATGFDDAPGRLRLVTLRSNGQFNTTVYSNDDRFRGVHDTRMIVFMNPADIAQFNLRDGQEITLVSDAGDDVHREVRGLRVVSYNIPQGCIGGYYPECNALIPFWHHAEESKTPAAKSVPVRIVA
;
A
#
# COMPACT_ATOMS: atom_id res chain seq x y z
N MET A 1 29.31 17.38 12.69
CA MET A 1 29.04 15.95 12.92
C MET A 1 28.20 15.78 14.19
N ALA A 2 26.91 15.46 14.06
CA ALA A 2 26.09 15.12 15.23
C ALA A 2 26.61 13.81 15.81
N LYS A 3 26.84 13.76 17.13
CA LYS A 3 27.23 12.53 17.81
C LYS A 3 26.22 11.43 17.48
N GLN A 4 26.61 10.41 16.75
CA GLN A 4 25.80 9.21 16.55
C GLN A 4 25.47 8.64 17.95
N ARG A 5 24.19 8.66 18.31
CA ARG A 5 23.73 8.00 19.53
C ARG A 5 23.82 6.50 19.33
N LYS A 6 24.26 5.76 20.37
CA LYS A 6 24.23 4.30 20.30
C LYS A 6 22.76 3.84 20.18
N PRO A 7 22.45 2.90 19.27
CA PRO A 7 21.10 2.32 19.15
C PRO A 7 20.62 1.75 20.50
N TYR A 8 19.36 2.02 20.84
CA TYR A 8 18.77 1.48 22.07
C TYR A 8 17.28 1.16 21.87
N VAL A 9 16.74 0.30 22.73
CA VAL A 9 15.33 -0.04 22.77
C VAL A 9 14.75 0.40 24.11
N LYS A 10 13.68 1.19 24.07
CA LYS A 10 12.94 1.65 25.25
C LYS A 10 11.44 1.48 25.00
N PRO A 11 10.77 0.52 25.68
CA PRO A 11 9.35 0.26 25.47
C PRO A 11 8.49 1.52 25.59
N TYR A 12 7.68 1.78 24.57
CA TYR A 12 6.72 2.88 24.56
C TYR A 12 5.41 2.44 25.23
N LYS A 13 5.02 3.15 26.29
CA LYS A 13 3.80 2.86 27.07
C LYS A 13 2.64 3.82 26.79
N GLY A 14 2.89 4.90 26.02
CA GLY A 14 1.87 5.91 25.72
C GLY A 14 0.85 5.45 24.66
N PRO A 15 -0.28 6.16 24.53
CA PRO A 15 -1.27 5.92 23.49
C PRO A 15 -0.73 6.37 22.12
N ALA A 16 -1.39 5.92 21.05
CA ALA A 16 -1.24 6.58 19.75
C ALA A 16 -1.85 7.98 19.80
N GLY A 17 -1.39 8.90 18.95
CA GLY A 17 -1.81 10.30 18.97
C GLY A 17 -1.25 11.08 20.16
N GLY A 18 -2.05 11.96 20.76
CA GLY A 18 -1.70 12.73 21.94
C GLY A 18 -0.44 13.60 21.79
N TRP A 19 0.21 13.91 22.92
CA TRP A 19 1.45 14.69 22.97
C TRP A 19 2.61 14.03 22.24
N GLY A 20 2.63 12.68 22.15
CA GLY A 20 3.63 11.94 21.40
C GLY A 20 3.58 12.25 19.90
N SER A 21 2.39 12.36 19.33
CA SER A 21 2.18 12.74 17.93
C SER A 21 2.57 14.21 17.68
N LEU A 22 2.15 15.14 18.55
CA LEU A 22 2.54 16.54 18.43
C LEU A 22 4.06 16.73 18.49
N LYS A 23 4.74 16.06 19.42
CA LYS A 23 6.20 16.10 19.52
C LYS A 23 6.87 15.56 18.25
N SER A 24 6.35 14.45 17.70
CA SER A 24 6.86 13.86 16.45
C SER A 24 6.71 14.82 15.27
N VAL A 25 5.54 15.45 15.11
CA VAL A 25 5.28 16.45 14.07
C VAL A 25 6.17 17.68 14.26
N SER A 26 6.22 18.27 15.44
CA SER A 26 7.07 19.44 15.73
C SER A 26 8.56 19.16 15.43
N SER A 27 9.03 17.96 15.76
CA SER A 27 10.41 17.54 15.50
C SER A 27 10.73 17.50 14.01
N ILE A 28 9.83 16.98 13.15
CA ILE A 28 10.08 16.93 11.71
C ILE A 28 9.97 18.33 11.10
N LEU A 29 9.00 19.16 11.51
CA LEU A 29 8.88 20.52 11.04
C LEU A 29 10.15 21.34 11.31
N ALA A 30 10.73 21.20 12.50
CA ALA A 30 11.97 21.85 12.87
C ALA A 30 13.16 21.35 12.05
N ARG A 31 13.23 20.03 11.81
CA ARG A 31 14.30 19.40 11.05
C ARG A 31 14.31 19.79 9.58
N GLU A 32 13.14 19.87 8.96
CA GLU A 32 12.97 20.25 7.55
C GLU A 32 13.11 21.77 7.33
N LYS A 33 13.34 22.56 8.36
CA LYS A 33 13.60 24.02 8.33
C LYS A 33 12.50 24.88 7.67
N ALA A 34 11.28 24.35 7.56
CA ALA A 34 10.14 25.03 6.95
C ALA A 34 8.87 25.01 7.85
N PRO A 35 8.95 25.36 9.16
CA PRO A 35 7.84 25.12 10.09
C PRO A 35 6.60 25.96 9.76
N LEU A 36 6.74 27.24 9.41
CA LEU A 36 5.61 28.12 9.11
C LEU A 36 4.96 27.74 7.77
N THR A 37 5.76 27.48 6.75
CA THR A 37 5.26 27.03 5.43
C THR A 37 4.52 25.71 5.56
N THR A 38 5.11 24.73 6.26
CA THR A 38 4.46 23.45 6.49
C THR A 38 3.15 23.60 7.26
N ALA A 39 3.12 24.41 8.33
CA ALA A 39 1.90 24.65 9.10
C ALA A 39 0.79 25.25 8.22
N ARG A 40 1.12 26.22 7.36
CA ARG A 40 0.18 26.81 6.40
C ARG A 40 -0.37 25.77 5.42
N GLU A 41 0.48 24.93 4.86
CA GLU A 41 0.05 23.91 3.89
C GLU A 41 -0.76 22.79 4.58
N LEU A 42 -0.43 22.42 5.81
CA LEU A 42 -1.23 21.45 6.58
C LEU A 42 -2.68 21.91 6.80
N MET A 43 -2.93 23.22 6.90
CA MET A 43 -4.29 23.77 6.99
C MET A 43 -5.11 23.58 5.71
N ARG A 44 -4.45 23.31 4.58
CA ARG A 44 -5.08 23.06 3.28
C ARG A 44 -5.20 21.57 2.92
N GLN A 45 -4.52 20.71 3.69
CA GLN A 45 -4.47 19.28 3.39
C GLN A 45 -5.83 18.60 3.56
N ASN A 46 -6.21 17.74 2.61
CA ASN A 46 -7.46 16.96 2.57
C ASN A 46 -8.74 17.81 2.58
N LYS A 47 -8.72 18.98 1.99
CA LYS A 47 -9.88 19.87 1.80
C LYS A 47 -10.20 20.06 0.32
N ALA A 48 -11.44 20.37 0.01
CA ALA A 48 -11.91 20.50 -1.37
C ALA A 48 -11.17 21.59 -2.18
N ASP A 49 -10.72 22.66 -1.54
CA ASP A 49 -9.96 23.78 -2.12
C ASP A 49 -8.44 23.66 -1.92
N GLY A 50 -7.97 22.55 -1.39
CA GLY A 50 -6.59 22.25 -1.07
C GLY A 50 -6.05 21.03 -1.79
N PHE A 51 -4.95 20.51 -1.27
CA PHE A 51 -4.31 19.33 -1.85
C PHE A 51 -4.62 18.06 -1.05
N MET A 52 -4.73 16.94 -1.78
CA MET A 52 -4.90 15.63 -1.17
C MET A 52 -3.56 15.08 -0.68
N CYS A 53 -3.52 14.61 0.58
CA CYS A 53 -2.34 14.04 1.21
C CYS A 53 -1.71 12.93 0.37
N VAL A 54 -0.37 12.95 0.23
CA VAL A 54 0.41 11.96 -0.52
C VAL A 54 0.77 10.71 0.29
N SER A 55 0.36 10.62 1.56
CA SER A 55 0.60 9.47 2.42
C SER A 55 -0.39 8.34 2.06
N CYS A 56 -1.30 7.97 2.95
CA CYS A 56 -2.23 6.85 2.75
C CYS A 56 -3.50 7.22 1.97
N ALA A 57 -4.24 6.20 1.54
CA ALA A 57 -5.51 6.35 0.81
C ALA A 57 -6.74 6.41 1.73
N TRP A 58 -6.61 6.81 3.01
CA TRP A 58 -7.78 6.89 3.89
C TRP A 58 -8.76 7.97 3.44
N ALA A 59 -10.06 7.65 3.54
CA ALA A 59 -11.18 8.49 3.11
C ALA A 59 -11.15 9.90 3.71
N LYS A 60 -11.74 10.87 3.01
CA LYS A 60 -11.81 12.29 3.42
C LYS A 60 -13.27 12.65 3.66
N PRO A 61 -13.62 13.20 4.84
CA PRO A 61 -14.99 13.59 5.16
C PRO A 61 -15.43 14.82 4.35
N ALA A 62 -16.73 14.94 4.10
CA ALA A 62 -17.31 16.12 3.48
C ALA A 62 -17.17 17.36 4.39
N ASP A 63 -17.36 17.17 5.70
CA ASP A 63 -17.14 18.18 6.73
C ASP A 63 -15.73 18.02 7.33
N ALA A 64 -14.73 18.50 6.58
CA ALA A 64 -13.33 18.38 6.96
C ALA A 64 -12.99 19.29 8.14
N HIS A 65 -12.40 18.71 9.20
CA HIS A 65 -11.89 19.47 10.34
C HIS A 65 -10.83 20.51 9.92
N PRO A 66 -10.70 21.68 10.58
CA PRO A 66 -9.61 22.63 10.28
C PRO A 66 -8.22 21.98 10.24
N PHE A 67 -7.96 20.98 11.08
CA PHE A 67 -6.73 20.18 11.12
C PHE A 67 -6.96 18.77 10.55
N GLU A 68 -7.43 18.65 9.30
CA GLU A 68 -7.71 17.37 8.63
C GLU A 68 -6.44 16.66 8.18
N PHE A 69 -5.47 16.53 9.04
CA PHE A 69 -4.22 15.80 8.84
C PHE A 69 -3.89 14.91 10.04
N CYS A 70 -3.02 13.94 9.82
CA CYS A 70 -2.48 13.09 10.88
C CYS A 70 -0.95 13.22 10.95
N GLU A 71 -0.33 12.53 11.91
CA GLU A 71 1.12 12.50 12.08
C GLU A 71 1.86 12.15 10.78
N ASN A 72 1.41 11.11 10.05
CA ASN A 72 2.03 10.71 8.79
C ASN A 72 1.80 11.70 7.65
N GLY A 73 0.59 12.27 7.55
CA GLY A 73 0.32 13.32 6.57
C GLY A 73 1.17 14.55 6.81
N ALA A 74 1.36 14.95 8.07
CA ALA A 74 2.23 16.06 8.44
C ALA A 74 3.72 15.75 8.12
N LYS A 75 4.18 14.53 8.41
CA LYS A 75 5.54 14.08 8.05
C LYS A 75 5.76 14.11 6.54
N ALA A 76 4.83 13.59 5.76
CA ALA A 76 4.93 13.55 4.31
C ALA A 76 4.97 14.97 3.72
N THR A 77 4.12 15.87 4.20
CA THR A 77 4.09 17.28 3.75
C THR A 77 5.37 18.01 4.13
N ALA A 78 5.85 17.88 5.39
CA ALA A 78 7.11 18.48 5.80
C ALA A 78 8.31 17.96 4.98
N TRP A 79 8.31 16.66 4.65
CA TRP A 79 9.34 16.01 3.87
C TRP A 79 9.38 16.53 2.42
N GLU A 80 8.23 16.81 1.82
CA GLU A 80 8.14 17.43 0.50
C GLU A 80 8.51 18.92 0.49
N LEU A 81 8.27 19.64 1.61
CA LEU A 81 8.56 21.06 1.76
C LEU A 81 9.97 21.36 2.28
N GLY A 82 10.76 20.33 2.59
CA GLY A 82 12.13 20.50 3.11
C GLY A 82 12.97 21.41 2.23
N ALA A 83 13.74 22.32 2.85
CA ALA A 83 14.50 23.38 2.18
C ALA A 83 15.77 22.89 1.45
N GLY A 84 16.07 21.59 1.47
CA GLY A 84 17.25 21.05 0.78
C GLY A 84 16.99 20.90 -0.72
N GLU A 85 18.02 21.19 -1.51
CA GLU A 85 18.03 21.06 -2.96
C GLU A 85 19.07 20.03 -3.41
N VAL A 86 18.68 19.18 -4.36
CA VAL A 86 19.52 18.15 -4.96
C VAL A 86 19.57 18.43 -6.47
N GLY A 87 20.58 19.14 -6.88
CA GLY A 87 20.79 19.60 -8.25
C GLY A 87 22.22 19.37 -8.73
N PRO A 88 22.64 20.11 -9.77
CA PRO A 88 23.96 19.96 -10.39
C PRO A 88 25.14 20.04 -9.41
N GLU A 89 25.10 20.98 -8.46
CA GLU A 89 26.15 21.16 -7.46
C GLU A 89 26.28 19.93 -6.55
N PHE A 90 25.15 19.42 -6.04
CA PHE A 90 25.14 18.20 -5.21
C PHE A 90 25.77 17.02 -5.95
N PHE A 91 25.40 16.80 -7.20
CA PHE A 91 25.94 15.69 -7.99
C PHE A 91 27.35 15.93 -8.51
N ALA A 92 27.81 17.18 -8.59
CA ALA A 92 29.20 17.49 -8.85
C ALA A 92 30.12 17.09 -7.68
N ASP A 93 29.62 17.19 -6.44
CA ASP A 93 30.37 16.88 -5.23
C ASP A 93 30.36 15.39 -4.88
N HIS A 94 29.34 14.61 -5.34
CA HIS A 94 29.12 13.21 -4.95
C HIS A 94 29.07 12.26 -6.14
N THR A 95 29.83 11.14 -6.06
CA THR A 95 29.71 10.04 -7.01
C THR A 95 28.53 9.11 -6.63
N ILE A 96 28.02 8.37 -7.62
CA ILE A 96 26.98 7.36 -7.38
C ILE A 96 27.49 6.27 -6.43
N SER A 97 28.74 5.84 -6.58
CA SER A 97 29.38 4.86 -5.70
C SER A 97 29.47 5.33 -4.26
N GLU A 98 29.76 6.62 -4.01
CA GLU A 98 29.72 7.21 -2.67
C GLU A 98 28.30 7.21 -2.10
N LEU A 99 27.31 7.67 -2.88
CA LEU A 99 25.92 7.76 -2.45
C LEU A 99 25.29 6.39 -2.17
N LEU A 100 25.73 5.32 -2.82
CA LEU A 100 25.31 3.95 -2.52
C LEU A 100 25.72 3.49 -1.11
N GLY A 101 26.73 4.11 -0.51
CA GLY A 101 27.11 3.89 0.90
C GLY A 101 26.20 4.58 1.92
N TRP A 102 25.32 5.49 1.49
CA TRP A 102 24.41 6.21 2.37
C TRP A 102 23.19 5.35 2.70
N SER A 103 22.57 5.58 3.86
CA SER A 103 21.29 4.96 4.21
C SER A 103 20.13 5.53 3.38
N ASP A 104 19.03 4.78 3.26
CA ASP A 104 17.81 5.25 2.56
C ASP A 104 17.28 6.57 3.17
N HIS A 105 17.40 6.73 4.51
CA HIS A 105 17.02 7.97 5.17
C HIS A 105 17.92 9.15 4.79
N GLU A 106 19.23 8.95 4.70
CA GLU A 106 20.18 9.99 4.31
C GLU A 106 19.95 10.46 2.87
N LEU A 107 19.75 9.51 1.94
CA LEU A 107 19.46 9.83 0.54
C LEU A 107 18.20 10.69 0.34
N GLU A 108 17.12 10.38 1.02
CA GLU A 108 15.88 11.15 0.88
C GLU A 108 15.90 12.47 1.67
N LYS A 109 16.70 12.55 2.74
CA LYS A 109 16.78 13.72 3.61
C LYS A 109 17.50 14.91 2.97
N VAL A 110 18.37 14.71 1.97
CA VAL A 110 19.15 15.80 1.35
C VAL A 110 18.30 16.87 0.69
N GLY A 111 17.10 16.53 0.19
CA GLY A 111 16.17 17.52 -0.34
C GLY A 111 15.41 17.07 -1.58
N ARG A 112 14.85 18.07 -2.29
CA ARG A 112 14.12 17.93 -3.54
C ARG A 112 15.07 17.94 -4.73
N LEU A 113 14.81 17.07 -5.72
CA LEU A 113 15.45 17.14 -7.04
C LEU A 113 15.04 18.43 -7.74
N THR A 114 15.97 19.07 -8.44
CA THR A 114 15.77 20.41 -9.02
C THR A 114 15.99 20.49 -10.52
N HIS A 115 16.83 19.65 -11.12
CA HIS A 115 17.20 19.67 -12.53
C HIS A 115 17.13 18.29 -13.16
N PRO A 116 16.81 18.16 -14.46
CA PRO A 116 16.95 16.92 -15.18
C PRO A 116 18.43 16.53 -15.26
N MET A 117 18.72 15.28 -14.94
CA MET A 117 20.09 14.77 -14.84
C MET A 117 20.25 13.52 -15.69
N ARG A 118 21.41 13.38 -16.33
CA ARG A 118 21.85 12.18 -17.04
C ARG A 118 22.99 11.52 -16.28
N PHE A 119 22.97 10.21 -16.15
CA PHE A 119 24.10 9.48 -15.59
C PHE A 119 25.28 9.45 -16.57
N ASP A 120 26.42 9.90 -16.09
CA ASP A 120 27.71 9.80 -16.82
C ASP A 120 28.57 8.70 -16.18
N ARG A 121 28.68 7.58 -16.89
CA ARG A 121 29.40 6.40 -16.39
C ARG A 121 30.89 6.65 -16.21
N ALA A 122 31.48 7.53 -17.04
CA ALA A 122 32.91 7.79 -16.97
C ALA A 122 33.34 8.54 -15.70
N SER A 123 32.50 9.47 -15.25
CA SER A 123 32.72 10.21 -13.98
C SER A 123 32.04 9.58 -12.79
N ASP A 124 31.21 8.54 -12.97
CA ASP A 124 30.33 7.94 -11.95
C ASP A 124 29.41 8.98 -11.26
N LYS A 125 28.90 9.94 -12.02
CA LYS A 125 28.09 11.06 -11.52
C LYS A 125 26.83 11.27 -12.36
N TYR A 126 25.85 11.91 -11.76
CA TYR A 126 24.80 12.57 -12.51
C TYR A 126 25.27 13.93 -12.99
N VAL A 127 25.12 14.23 -14.28
CA VAL A 127 25.41 15.51 -14.91
C VAL A 127 24.11 16.16 -15.41
N PRO A 128 23.98 17.50 -15.35
CA PRO A 128 22.79 18.17 -15.83
C PRO A 128 22.62 18.00 -17.33
N CYS A 129 21.36 17.96 -17.78
CA CYS A 129 21.03 17.97 -19.21
C CYS A 129 19.77 18.85 -19.42
N GLU A 130 19.60 19.27 -20.68
CA GLU A 130 18.36 19.98 -21.04
C GLU A 130 17.20 19.02 -21.23
N TRP A 131 15.97 19.47 -20.91
CA TRP A 131 14.77 18.66 -21.05
C TRP A 131 14.57 18.12 -22.48
N GLY A 132 14.77 18.97 -23.49
CA GLY A 132 14.65 18.57 -24.90
C GLY A 132 15.65 17.49 -25.30
N GLU A 133 16.89 17.57 -24.82
CA GLU A 133 17.93 16.56 -25.06
C GLU A 133 17.58 15.24 -24.37
N ALA A 134 17.07 15.30 -23.10
CA ALA A 134 16.64 14.12 -22.35
C ALA A 134 15.50 13.40 -23.07
N PHE A 135 14.45 14.11 -23.47
CA PHE A 135 13.30 13.51 -24.16
C PHE A 135 13.69 12.93 -25.53
N ALA A 136 14.51 13.64 -26.33
CA ALA A 136 14.97 13.15 -27.61
C ALA A 136 15.80 11.85 -27.46
N ALA A 137 16.69 11.79 -26.48
CA ALA A 137 17.52 10.62 -26.23
C ALA A 137 16.66 9.43 -25.70
N ILE A 138 15.76 9.67 -24.75
CA ILE A 138 14.84 8.64 -24.26
C ILE A 138 13.96 8.11 -25.41
N GLY A 139 13.42 9.00 -26.24
CA GLY A 139 12.63 8.62 -27.41
C GLY A 139 13.42 7.78 -28.42
N THR A 140 14.69 8.09 -28.63
CA THR A 140 15.61 7.32 -29.52
C THR A 140 15.81 5.90 -28.96
N GLU A 141 16.10 5.77 -27.66
CA GLU A 141 16.29 4.47 -27.03
C GLU A 141 14.98 3.63 -27.09
N LEU A 142 13.83 4.23 -26.80
CA LEU A 142 12.54 3.54 -26.86
C LEU A 142 12.21 3.07 -28.29
N LYS A 143 12.49 3.86 -29.31
CA LYS A 143 12.29 3.46 -30.72
C LYS A 143 13.17 2.28 -31.15
N ALA A 144 14.33 2.13 -30.52
CA ALA A 144 15.28 1.07 -30.83
C ALA A 144 14.99 -0.25 -30.09
N LEU A 145 14.16 -0.23 -29.05
CA LEU A 145 13.83 -1.38 -28.22
C LEU A 145 12.53 -2.06 -28.66
N ASP A 146 12.46 -3.37 -28.44
CA ASP A 146 11.19 -4.08 -28.49
C ASP A 146 10.27 -3.57 -27.38
N PRO A 147 9.06 -3.08 -27.71
CA PRO A 147 8.11 -2.62 -26.69
C PRO A 147 7.87 -3.63 -25.57
N LYS A 148 7.82 -4.92 -25.87
CA LYS A 148 7.59 -5.98 -24.87
C LYS A 148 8.73 -6.11 -23.85
N SER A 149 9.94 -5.63 -24.16
CA SER A 149 11.10 -5.59 -23.25
C SER A 149 11.14 -4.35 -22.35
N THR A 150 10.19 -3.44 -22.49
CA THR A 150 10.12 -2.17 -21.76
C THR A 150 9.06 -2.20 -20.69
N ILE A 151 9.37 -1.66 -19.51
CA ILE A 151 8.50 -1.62 -18.35
C ILE A 151 8.12 -0.18 -18.03
N PHE A 152 6.82 0.07 -17.87
CA PHE A 152 6.26 1.35 -17.42
C PHE A 152 5.69 1.18 -16.00
N TYR A 153 6.54 1.37 -15.00
CA TYR A 153 6.14 1.24 -13.59
C TYR A 153 5.47 2.52 -13.08
N ALA A 154 4.36 2.39 -12.37
CA ALA A 154 3.70 3.47 -11.66
C ALA A 154 3.68 3.27 -10.15
N SER A 155 4.20 4.25 -9.41
CA SER A 155 4.03 4.34 -7.97
C SER A 155 2.59 4.75 -7.62
N GLY A 156 2.04 4.32 -6.51
CA GLY A 156 0.65 4.60 -6.12
C GLY A 156 0.34 6.05 -5.73
N ARG A 157 1.12 7.04 -6.18
CA ARG A 157 0.94 8.46 -5.84
C ARG A 157 0.58 9.33 -7.04
N ALA A 158 0.85 8.90 -8.27
CA ALA A 158 0.49 9.62 -9.48
C ALA A 158 -1.01 9.95 -9.51
N SER A 159 -1.39 11.11 -10.06
CA SER A 159 -2.80 11.52 -10.20
C SER A 159 -3.57 10.62 -11.17
N LEU A 160 -4.91 10.73 -11.21
CA LEU A 160 -5.71 10.04 -12.21
C LEU A 160 -5.34 10.49 -13.62
N GLU A 161 -5.16 11.79 -13.83
CA GLU A 161 -4.78 12.39 -15.10
C GLU A 161 -3.42 11.86 -15.58
N THR A 162 -2.40 11.94 -14.74
CA THR A 162 -1.06 11.41 -15.04
C THR A 162 -1.12 9.91 -15.36
N SER A 163 -1.86 9.15 -14.53
CA SER A 163 -1.96 7.70 -14.67
C SER A 163 -2.64 7.29 -15.97
N TYR A 164 -3.70 8.00 -16.35
CA TYR A 164 -4.39 7.76 -17.63
C TYR A 164 -3.48 8.01 -18.84
N MET A 165 -2.81 9.17 -18.86
CA MET A 165 -1.86 9.52 -19.92
C MET A 165 -0.72 8.51 -20.01
N TYR A 166 -0.18 8.09 -18.88
CA TYR A 166 0.93 7.14 -18.81
C TYR A 166 0.52 5.73 -19.27
N ALA A 167 -0.68 5.29 -18.88
CA ALA A 167 -1.25 4.01 -19.33
C ALA A 167 -1.55 3.99 -20.83
N LEU A 168 -2.03 5.12 -21.36
CA LEU A 168 -2.25 5.30 -22.80
C LEU A 168 -0.93 5.30 -23.57
N PHE A 169 0.10 5.99 -23.06
CA PHE A 169 1.45 5.99 -23.66
C PHE A 169 1.99 4.57 -23.79
N ALA A 170 1.93 3.76 -22.72
CA ALA A 170 2.42 2.38 -22.76
C ALA A 170 1.71 1.53 -23.82
N ARG A 171 0.39 1.69 -23.96
CA ARG A 171 -0.41 0.94 -24.95
C ARG A 171 -0.21 1.42 -26.38
N LEU A 172 -0.05 2.70 -26.59
CA LEU A 172 0.35 3.24 -27.91
C LEU A 172 1.77 2.82 -28.28
N TYR A 173 2.64 2.66 -27.30
CA TYR A 173 4.01 2.16 -27.51
C TYR A 173 4.01 0.64 -27.82
N GLY A 174 2.98 -0.12 -27.39
CA GLY A 174 2.74 -1.49 -27.85
C GLY A 174 2.75 -2.58 -26.79
N HIS A 175 2.50 -2.27 -25.49
CA HIS A 175 2.47 -3.29 -24.43
C HIS A 175 1.54 -2.95 -23.27
N ASN A 176 1.26 -3.96 -22.41
CA ASN A 176 0.58 -3.82 -21.12
C ASN A 176 1.55 -4.01 -19.93
N ASN A 177 2.85 -3.87 -20.09
CA ASN A 177 3.83 -3.96 -19.01
C ASN A 177 3.73 -2.73 -18.08
N LEU A 178 2.66 -2.70 -17.31
CA LEU A 178 2.27 -1.63 -16.40
C LEU A 178 2.21 -2.14 -14.94
N PRO A 179 3.34 -2.72 -14.42
CA PRO A 179 3.38 -3.07 -13.01
C PRO A 179 3.24 -1.81 -12.16
N ASP A 180 2.60 -1.99 -11.00
CA ASP A 180 2.38 -0.87 -10.09
C ASP A 180 2.58 -1.26 -8.61
N SER A 181 2.45 -0.29 -7.73
CA SER A 181 2.52 -0.56 -6.29
C SER A 181 1.48 -1.55 -5.80
N SER A 182 0.37 -1.77 -6.52
CA SER A 182 -0.65 -2.76 -6.17
C SER A 182 -0.12 -4.18 -6.25
N ASN A 183 0.73 -4.47 -7.24
CA ASN A 183 1.35 -5.80 -7.39
C ASN A 183 2.17 -6.22 -6.15
N MET A 184 2.62 -5.25 -5.34
CA MET A 184 3.36 -5.51 -4.10
C MET A 184 2.52 -5.29 -2.84
N CYS A 185 1.22 -4.98 -2.98
CA CYS A 185 0.41 -4.52 -1.87
C CYS A 185 -0.98 -5.18 -1.84
N HIS A 186 -1.89 -4.76 -2.71
CA HIS A 186 -3.31 -5.09 -2.69
C HIS A 186 -3.84 -5.64 -4.03
N GLU A 187 -2.98 -6.14 -4.91
CA GLU A 187 -3.41 -6.91 -6.09
C GLU A 187 -4.26 -8.10 -5.66
N THR A 188 -3.81 -8.81 -4.62
CA THR A 188 -4.52 -9.89 -3.95
C THR A 188 -5.97 -9.52 -3.60
N THR A 189 -6.21 -8.27 -3.16
CA THR A 189 -7.58 -7.78 -2.89
C THR A 189 -8.43 -7.75 -4.16
N GLY A 190 -7.89 -7.19 -5.24
CA GLY A 190 -8.60 -7.10 -6.51
C GLY A 190 -8.99 -8.46 -7.04
N THR A 191 -8.04 -9.40 -7.02
CA THR A 191 -8.22 -10.79 -7.46
C THR A 191 -9.26 -11.52 -6.61
N ALA A 192 -9.11 -11.51 -5.28
CA ALA A 192 -9.99 -12.25 -4.38
C ALA A 192 -11.42 -11.70 -4.35
N LEU A 193 -11.57 -10.39 -4.15
CA LEU A 193 -12.91 -9.80 -4.00
C LEU A 193 -13.72 -9.84 -5.31
N LYS A 194 -13.05 -9.79 -6.48
CA LYS A 194 -13.71 -9.99 -7.77
C LYS A 194 -14.38 -11.35 -7.85
N LYS A 195 -13.74 -12.41 -7.31
CA LYS A 195 -14.32 -13.76 -7.24
C LYS A 195 -15.40 -13.88 -6.17
N SER A 196 -15.17 -13.31 -4.97
CA SER A 196 -16.13 -13.43 -3.86
C SER A 196 -17.39 -12.60 -4.06
N VAL A 197 -17.27 -11.32 -4.48
CA VAL A 197 -18.40 -10.36 -4.49
C VAL A 197 -18.52 -9.58 -5.80
N GLY A 198 -17.72 -9.88 -6.82
CA GLY A 198 -17.77 -9.22 -8.13
C GLY A 198 -17.24 -7.77 -8.13
N SER A 199 -16.45 -7.37 -7.12
CA SER A 199 -15.86 -6.04 -7.01
C SER A 199 -14.38 -6.14 -6.67
N ALA A 200 -13.51 -5.47 -7.42
CA ALA A 200 -12.08 -5.44 -7.13
C ALA A 200 -11.69 -4.46 -5.99
N VAL A 201 -12.67 -3.75 -5.43
CA VAL A 201 -12.50 -2.73 -4.40
C VAL A 201 -13.43 -3.00 -3.21
N GLY A 202 -13.20 -2.30 -2.11
CA GLY A 202 -14.04 -2.40 -0.92
C GLY A 202 -15.50 -2.02 -1.17
N THR A 203 -16.39 -2.49 -0.30
CA THR A 203 -17.84 -2.27 -0.44
C THR A 203 -18.40 -1.27 0.58
N VAL A 204 -17.55 -0.61 1.37
CA VAL A 204 -17.96 0.39 2.37
C VAL A 204 -17.60 1.80 1.94
N THR A 205 -18.33 2.76 2.48
CA THR A 205 -18.02 4.20 2.43
C THR A 205 -17.71 4.71 3.83
N LEU A 206 -17.26 5.96 3.95
CA LEU A 206 -16.97 6.54 5.26
C LEU A 206 -18.20 6.58 6.17
N ASP A 207 -19.41 6.81 5.61
CA ASP A 207 -20.68 6.88 6.36
C ASP A 207 -21.08 5.53 6.97
N ASP A 208 -20.58 4.41 6.44
CA ASP A 208 -20.86 3.09 7.01
C ASP A 208 -20.21 2.92 8.40
N PHE A 209 -19.11 3.65 8.69
CA PHE A 209 -18.47 3.65 10.00
C PHE A 209 -19.34 4.25 11.11
N ASP A 210 -20.26 5.15 10.77
CA ASP A 210 -21.21 5.72 11.72
C ASP A 210 -22.42 4.79 12.00
N LYS A 211 -22.66 3.79 11.14
CA LYS A 211 -23.80 2.86 11.18
C LYS A 211 -23.45 1.45 11.66
N THR A 212 -22.16 1.08 11.60
CA THR A 212 -21.71 -0.26 11.99
C THR A 212 -21.90 -0.52 13.48
N ASP A 213 -22.19 -1.76 13.84
CA ASP A 213 -22.31 -2.25 15.24
C ASP A 213 -21.33 -3.38 15.58
N CYS A 214 -20.42 -3.74 14.62
CA CYS A 214 -19.29 -4.62 14.86
C CYS A 214 -18.17 -4.32 13.86
N VAL A 215 -16.92 -4.34 14.30
CA VAL A 215 -15.76 -4.19 13.42
C VAL A 215 -14.78 -5.32 13.65
N PHE A 216 -14.46 -6.04 12.59
CA PHE A 216 -13.29 -6.91 12.51
C PHE A 216 -12.11 -6.15 11.93
N PHE A 217 -10.93 -6.32 12.52
CA PHE A 217 -9.71 -5.62 12.13
C PHE A 217 -8.55 -6.61 11.98
N PHE A 218 -8.16 -6.93 10.73
CA PHE A 218 -7.18 -7.96 10.42
C PHE A 218 -5.88 -7.38 9.85
N GLY A 219 -4.74 -7.75 10.42
CA GLY A 219 -3.41 -7.55 9.85
C GLY A 219 -3.07 -6.12 9.42
N GLN A 220 -3.53 -5.10 10.15
CA GLN A 220 -3.31 -3.69 9.85
C GLN A 220 -2.77 -2.93 11.06
N ASN A 221 -1.70 -2.16 10.90
CA ASN A 221 -1.19 -1.23 11.91
C ASN A 221 -1.67 0.20 11.59
N VAL A 222 -2.88 0.53 12.02
CA VAL A 222 -3.52 1.82 11.75
C VAL A 222 -2.73 3.00 12.33
N GLY A 223 -2.14 2.85 13.51
CA GLY A 223 -1.37 3.91 14.17
C GLY A 223 -0.13 4.35 13.40
N SER A 224 0.51 3.41 12.67
CA SER A 224 1.68 3.69 11.85
C SER A 224 1.35 3.98 10.39
N ASN A 225 0.31 3.36 9.81
CA ASN A 225 0.07 3.43 8.37
C ASN A 225 -1.06 4.38 7.97
N SER A 226 -2.12 4.49 8.78
CA SER A 226 -3.32 5.28 8.46
C SER A 226 -3.88 5.99 9.69
N PRO A 227 -3.08 6.84 10.40
CA PRO A 227 -3.48 7.37 11.72
C PRO A 227 -4.78 8.18 11.73
N ARG A 228 -5.20 8.77 10.61
CA ARG A 228 -6.47 9.49 10.50
C ARG A 228 -7.69 8.58 10.69
N MET A 229 -7.57 7.30 10.34
CA MET A 229 -8.61 6.30 10.59
C MET A 229 -8.91 6.10 12.07
N LEU A 230 -7.95 6.41 12.97
CA LEU A 230 -8.16 6.31 14.42
C LEU A 230 -9.29 7.22 14.91
N HIS A 231 -9.60 8.32 14.23
CA HIS A 231 -10.74 9.17 14.57
C HIS A 231 -12.08 8.43 14.36
N SER A 232 -12.21 7.69 13.25
CA SER A 232 -13.41 6.87 12.99
C SER A 232 -13.51 5.71 13.99
N LEU A 233 -12.40 5.00 14.25
CA LEU A 233 -12.36 3.91 15.23
C LEU A 233 -12.67 4.39 16.66
N GLN A 234 -12.20 5.58 17.02
CA GLN A 234 -12.51 6.20 18.30
C GLN A 234 -14.01 6.47 18.47
N LYS A 235 -14.66 7.04 17.46
CA LYS A 235 -16.12 7.27 17.45
C LYS A 235 -16.89 5.96 17.61
N ILE A 236 -16.47 4.91 16.89
CA ILE A 236 -17.05 3.57 16.98
C ILE A 236 -16.91 3.01 18.41
N SER A 237 -15.70 3.04 18.97
CA SER A 237 -15.43 2.56 20.33
C SER A 237 -16.23 3.34 21.39
N GLN A 238 -16.36 4.67 21.24
CA GLN A 238 -17.14 5.52 22.15
C GLN A 238 -18.65 5.22 22.13
N ARG A 239 -19.17 4.66 21.02
CA ARG A 239 -20.56 4.15 20.96
C ARG A 239 -20.72 2.78 21.63
N GLY A 240 -19.64 2.19 22.15
CA GLY A 240 -19.66 0.85 22.74
C GLY A 240 -19.65 -0.30 21.72
N VAL A 241 -19.43 0.00 20.45
CA VAL A 241 -19.37 -1.00 19.37
C VAL A 241 -18.09 -1.83 19.50
N PRO A 242 -18.17 -3.17 19.45
CA PRO A 242 -17.01 -4.03 19.54
C PRO A 242 -16.08 -3.86 18.32
N ILE A 243 -14.80 -3.65 18.60
CA ILE A 243 -13.72 -3.70 17.62
C ILE A 243 -12.85 -4.91 17.96
N ILE A 244 -12.87 -5.92 17.11
CA ILE A 244 -12.20 -7.20 17.31
C ILE A 244 -10.97 -7.26 16.41
N THR A 245 -9.79 -7.28 17.01
CA THR A 245 -8.51 -7.17 16.28
C THR A 245 -7.78 -8.51 16.25
N PHE A 246 -7.30 -8.88 15.06
CA PHE A 246 -6.39 -10.01 14.79
C PHE A 246 -5.08 -9.47 14.22
N ASN A 247 -3.97 -9.62 14.95
CA ASN A 247 -2.67 -9.14 14.51
C ASN A 247 -1.56 -9.87 15.27
N PRO A 248 -0.44 -10.26 14.66
CA PRO A 248 0.68 -10.89 15.37
C PRO A 248 1.28 -10.04 16.48
N LEU A 249 1.34 -8.72 16.30
CA LEU A 249 1.86 -7.78 17.29
C LEU A 249 0.74 -6.94 17.91
N ARG A 250 0.91 -6.56 19.17
CA ARG A 250 0.03 -5.58 19.82
C ARG A 250 0.41 -4.18 19.39
N GLU A 251 -0.34 -3.64 18.44
CA GLU A 251 -0.08 -2.33 17.84
C GLU A 251 -0.75 -1.19 18.63
N ARG A 252 0.01 -0.20 19.04
CA ARG A 252 -0.44 0.90 19.93
C ARG A 252 -1.69 1.62 19.47
N GLY A 253 -1.84 1.85 18.15
CA GLY A 253 -3.02 2.49 17.60
C GLY A 253 -4.30 1.68 17.75
N LEU A 254 -4.20 0.36 17.86
CA LEU A 254 -5.33 -0.54 18.10
C LEU A 254 -5.57 -0.82 19.59
N GLU A 255 -4.63 -0.48 20.46
CA GLU A 255 -4.83 -0.56 21.91
C GLU A 255 -5.50 0.70 22.45
N SER A 256 -4.91 1.88 22.19
CA SER A 256 -5.40 3.14 22.75
C SER A 256 -5.04 4.36 21.92
N PHE A 257 -5.91 5.35 21.94
CA PHE A 257 -5.75 6.60 21.18
C PHE A 257 -6.18 7.81 21.99
N ILE A 258 -5.36 8.87 21.93
CA ILE A 258 -5.73 10.24 22.32
C ILE A 258 -5.84 11.07 21.05
N ASN A 259 -7.01 11.64 20.80
CA ASN A 259 -7.24 12.49 19.65
C ASN A 259 -6.52 13.84 19.84
N PRO A 260 -5.49 14.16 19.01
CA PRO A 260 -4.78 15.44 19.13
C PRO A 260 -5.63 16.67 18.81
N GLN A 261 -6.79 16.48 18.17
CA GLN A 261 -7.73 17.55 17.83
C GLN A 261 -8.75 17.80 18.96
N ASN A 262 -8.75 16.99 20.02
CA ASN A 262 -9.63 17.16 21.16
C ASN A 262 -8.88 17.75 22.36
N PRO A 263 -9.07 19.06 22.68
CA PRO A 263 -8.35 19.72 23.77
C PRO A 263 -8.59 19.07 25.14
N VAL A 264 -9.80 18.57 25.39
CA VAL A 264 -10.15 17.91 26.67
C VAL A 264 -9.35 16.63 26.86
N GLN A 265 -9.23 15.81 25.82
CA GLN A 265 -8.41 14.59 25.88
C GLN A 265 -6.91 14.93 26.00
N MET A 266 -6.45 15.96 25.32
CA MET A 266 -5.06 16.39 25.40
C MET A 266 -4.66 16.85 26.80
N LEU A 267 -5.53 17.60 27.46
CA LEU A 267 -5.30 18.11 28.83
C LEU A 267 -5.46 17.00 29.89
N SER A 268 -6.51 16.19 29.77
CA SER A 268 -6.79 15.13 30.76
C SER A 268 -5.88 13.91 30.63
N GLY A 269 -5.26 13.69 29.45
CA GLY A 269 -4.52 12.48 29.16
C GLY A 269 -5.38 11.20 29.06
N LYS A 270 -6.72 11.31 29.09
CA LYS A 270 -7.62 10.17 29.04
C LYS A 270 -7.68 9.59 27.63
N ALA A 271 -7.01 8.44 27.45
CA ALA A 271 -7.04 7.71 26.19
C ALA A 271 -8.34 6.90 26.01
N THR A 272 -8.81 6.81 24.78
CA THR A 272 -9.87 5.88 24.39
C THR A 272 -9.25 4.53 24.09
N ARG A 273 -9.76 3.45 24.68
CA ARG A 273 -9.46 2.08 24.30
C ARG A 273 -10.08 1.82 22.93
N ILE A 274 -9.32 1.32 21.95
CA ILE A 274 -9.81 1.07 20.59
C ILE A 274 -10.37 -0.35 20.48
N SER A 275 -9.52 -1.37 20.60
CA SER A 275 -9.99 -2.76 20.50
C SER A 275 -10.65 -3.24 21.80
N SER A 276 -11.86 -3.77 21.69
CA SER A 276 -12.55 -4.46 22.78
C SER A 276 -12.00 -5.89 22.99
N GLN A 277 -11.62 -6.56 21.88
CA GLN A 277 -10.93 -7.85 21.86
C GLN A 277 -9.66 -7.74 21.01
N TYR A 278 -8.59 -8.37 21.45
CA TYR A 278 -7.31 -8.36 20.75
C TYR A 278 -6.67 -9.74 20.76
N HIS A 279 -6.61 -10.37 19.59
CA HIS A 279 -6.11 -11.71 19.36
C HIS A 279 -4.76 -11.66 18.64
N GLN A 280 -3.70 -12.21 19.26
CA GLN A 280 -2.37 -12.29 18.64
C GLN A 280 -2.26 -13.57 17.82
N VAL A 281 -2.69 -13.50 16.56
CA VAL A 281 -2.65 -14.62 15.62
C VAL A 281 -1.22 -14.89 15.15
N LYS A 282 -0.84 -16.16 14.94
CA LYS A 282 0.41 -16.49 14.25
C LYS A 282 0.44 -15.89 12.84
N ALA A 283 1.61 -15.49 12.35
CA ALA A 283 1.76 -15.04 10.98
C ALA A 283 1.29 -16.12 9.98
N GLY A 284 0.32 -15.77 9.12
CA GLY A 284 -0.32 -16.71 8.21
C GLY A 284 -1.37 -17.63 8.84
N GLY A 285 -1.76 -17.39 10.10
CA GLY A 285 -2.80 -18.14 10.80
C GLY A 285 -4.21 -17.55 10.69
N ASP A 286 -4.40 -16.51 9.90
CA ASP A 286 -5.67 -15.78 9.78
C ASP A 286 -6.78 -16.64 9.17
N ILE A 287 -6.47 -17.50 8.18
CA ILE A 287 -7.43 -18.48 7.62
C ILE A 287 -7.99 -19.34 8.74
N ALA A 288 -7.13 -19.93 9.59
CA ALA A 288 -7.56 -20.78 10.69
C ALA A 288 -8.36 -20.03 11.76
N ALA A 289 -7.97 -18.78 12.08
CA ALA A 289 -8.68 -17.95 13.03
C ALA A 289 -10.12 -17.68 12.55
N ILE A 290 -10.29 -17.28 11.28
CA ILE A 290 -11.61 -17.01 10.70
C ILE A 290 -12.40 -18.31 10.54
N MET A 291 -11.74 -19.41 10.16
CA MET A 291 -12.34 -20.76 10.10
C MET A 291 -12.95 -21.16 11.46
N GLY A 292 -12.22 -20.93 12.55
CA GLY A 292 -12.70 -21.22 13.90
C GLY A 292 -13.91 -20.36 14.30
N ILE A 293 -13.92 -19.07 13.89
CA ILE A 293 -15.10 -18.19 14.12
C ILE A 293 -16.29 -18.71 13.30
N CYS A 294 -16.11 -19.07 12.03
CA CYS A 294 -17.17 -19.64 11.20
C CYS A 294 -17.71 -20.97 11.79
N LYS A 295 -16.80 -21.84 12.27
CA LYS A 295 -17.18 -23.12 12.93
C LYS A 295 -18.00 -22.88 14.18
N ALA A 296 -17.62 -21.91 14.99
CA ALA A 296 -18.39 -21.54 16.19
C ALA A 296 -19.76 -20.92 15.84
N LEU A 297 -19.84 -20.10 14.76
CA LEU A 297 -21.12 -19.55 14.29
C LEU A 297 -22.06 -20.65 13.80
N LEU A 298 -21.58 -21.63 13.04
CA LEU A 298 -22.38 -22.77 12.61
C LEU A 298 -22.86 -23.62 13.80
N ALA A 299 -22.03 -23.79 14.83
CA ALA A 299 -22.42 -24.48 16.04
C ALA A 299 -23.51 -23.71 16.85
N LEU A 300 -23.42 -22.38 16.89
CA LEU A 300 -24.46 -21.53 17.49
C LEU A 300 -25.77 -21.61 16.70
N GLU A 301 -25.71 -21.64 15.38
CA GLU A 301 -26.85 -21.84 14.49
C GLU A 301 -27.54 -23.20 14.76
N ASP A 302 -26.74 -24.28 14.76
CA ASP A 302 -27.27 -25.63 15.02
C ASP A 302 -27.95 -25.73 16.39
N GLN A 303 -27.43 -25.03 17.43
CA GLN A 303 -28.04 -24.92 18.74
C GLN A 303 -29.35 -24.11 18.71
N ALA A 304 -29.35 -22.95 18.03
CA ALA A 304 -30.54 -22.10 17.91
C ALA A 304 -31.67 -22.85 17.22
N VAL A 305 -31.38 -23.56 16.12
CA VAL A 305 -32.38 -24.40 15.42
C VAL A 305 -32.92 -25.52 16.33
N ALA A 306 -32.04 -26.22 17.06
CA ALA A 306 -32.44 -27.31 17.94
C ALA A 306 -33.35 -26.86 19.12
N HIS A 307 -33.19 -25.61 19.59
CA HIS A 307 -33.96 -25.04 20.70
C HIS A 307 -35.13 -24.15 20.25
N GLY A 308 -35.31 -23.94 18.94
CA GLY A 308 -36.31 -23.02 18.40
C GLY A 308 -36.05 -21.55 18.71
N GLU A 309 -34.78 -21.19 18.88
CA GLU A 309 -34.32 -19.83 19.12
C GLU A 309 -34.13 -19.06 17.78
N PRO A 310 -34.00 -17.72 17.79
CA PRO A 310 -33.73 -16.94 16.62
C PRO A 310 -32.42 -17.38 15.93
N GLN A 311 -32.46 -17.57 14.61
CA GLN A 311 -31.34 -18.01 13.80
C GLN A 311 -30.18 -17.00 13.86
N VAL A 312 -28.95 -17.51 13.87
CA VAL A 312 -27.71 -16.74 13.91
C VAL A 312 -27.29 -16.32 12.50
N LEU A 313 -27.49 -17.20 11.51
CA LEU A 313 -27.17 -16.95 10.12
C LEU A 313 -28.29 -16.19 9.39
N ASP A 314 -27.94 -15.45 8.35
CA ASP A 314 -28.90 -14.78 7.46
C ASP A 314 -29.29 -15.74 6.31
N HIS A 315 -30.16 -16.69 6.58
CA HIS A 315 -30.56 -17.72 5.60
C HIS A 315 -31.28 -17.13 4.38
N GLU A 316 -32.03 -16.04 4.55
CA GLU A 316 -32.69 -15.38 3.43
C GLU A 316 -31.63 -14.80 2.46
N PHE A 317 -30.65 -14.07 2.99
CA PHE A 317 -29.55 -13.55 2.20
C PHE A 317 -28.72 -14.68 1.55
N ILE A 318 -28.41 -15.74 2.30
CA ILE A 318 -27.65 -16.88 1.82
C ILE A 318 -28.38 -17.52 0.62
N ALA A 319 -29.65 -17.80 0.72
CA ALA A 319 -30.44 -18.42 -0.35
C ALA A 319 -30.57 -17.54 -1.59
N GLN A 320 -30.85 -16.24 -1.40
CA GLN A 320 -31.11 -15.32 -2.51
C GLN A 320 -29.83 -14.84 -3.20
N HIS A 321 -28.77 -14.57 -2.43
CA HIS A 321 -27.61 -13.80 -2.89
C HIS A 321 -26.31 -14.58 -2.95
N THR A 322 -26.24 -15.82 -2.45
CA THR A 322 -24.96 -16.54 -2.39
C THR A 322 -24.94 -17.85 -3.17
N HIS A 323 -23.75 -18.32 -3.46
CA HIS A 323 -23.45 -19.62 -4.07
C HIS A 323 -22.35 -20.34 -3.25
N GLY A 324 -22.43 -21.66 -3.13
CA GLY A 324 -21.39 -22.48 -2.49
C GLY A 324 -21.47 -22.57 -0.97
N PHE A 325 -22.58 -22.17 -0.33
CA PHE A 325 -22.72 -22.20 1.13
C PHE A 325 -22.61 -23.60 1.71
N GLU A 326 -23.30 -24.60 1.14
CA GLU A 326 -23.32 -25.97 1.69
C GLU A 326 -21.93 -26.61 1.69
N GLU A 327 -21.19 -26.44 0.58
CA GLU A 327 -19.82 -26.93 0.46
C GLU A 327 -18.89 -26.26 1.45
N PHE A 328 -19.02 -24.93 1.62
CA PHE A 328 -18.27 -24.18 2.61
C PHE A 328 -18.61 -24.60 4.03
N ALA A 329 -19.90 -24.75 4.37
CA ALA A 329 -20.35 -25.17 5.69
C ALA A 329 -19.87 -26.59 6.03
N ALA A 330 -19.86 -27.52 5.06
CA ALA A 330 -19.31 -28.86 5.22
C ALA A 330 -17.80 -28.80 5.46
N CYS A 331 -17.06 -27.99 4.69
CA CYS A 331 -15.63 -27.77 4.88
C CYS A 331 -15.33 -27.25 6.29
N VAL A 332 -16.10 -26.24 6.78
CA VAL A 332 -15.93 -25.66 8.11
C VAL A 332 -16.21 -26.69 9.23
N ARG A 333 -17.31 -27.46 9.11
CA ARG A 333 -17.65 -28.49 10.08
C ARG A 333 -16.60 -29.59 10.21
N ALA A 334 -15.97 -29.95 9.09
CA ALA A 334 -14.94 -31.00 9.04
C ALA A 334 -13.61 -30.60 9.72
N GLN A 335 -13.34 -29.31 9.93
CA GLN A 335 -12.07 -28.89 10.56
C GLN A 335 -12.01 -29.28 12.03
N GLU A 336 -10.90 -29.83 12.47
CA GLU A 336 -10.67 -30.15 13.87
C GLU A 336 -10.20 -28.93 14.66
N TRP A 337 -10.73 -28.73 15.90
CA TRP A 337 -10.34 -27.60 16.74
C TRP A 337 -8.85 -27.55 17.06
N ASN A 338 -8.23 -28.72 17.29
CA ASN A 338 -6.79 -28.80 17.55
C ASN A 338 -5.95 -28.27 16.36
N ALA A 339 -6.39 -28.57 15.13
CA ALA A 339 -5.72 -28.05 13.91
C ALA A 339 -5.92 -26.53 13.79
N ILE A 340 -7.11 -26.03 14.07
CA ILE A 340 -7.41 -24.58 14.08
C ILE A 340 -6.54 -23.85 15.13
N GLU A 341 -6.47 -24.36 16.37
CA GLU A 341 -5.65 -23.78 17.44
C GLU A 341 -4.16 -23.79 17.08
N ALA A 342 -3.65 -24.89 16.53
CA ALA A 342 -2.26 -25.04 16.14
C ALA A 342 -1.87 -24.04 15.02
N ALA A 343 -2.72 -23.92 13.99
CA ALA A 343 -2.46 -23.04 12.84
C ALA A 343 -2.63 -21.55 13.19
N SER A 344 -3.67 -21.18 13.95
CA SER A 344 -3.94 -19.80 14.33
C SER A 344 -3.09 -19.30 15.50
N GLY A 345 -2.69 -20.21 16.40
CA GLY A 345 -2.07 -19.88 17.68
C GLY A 345 -3.07 -19.35 18.73
N LEU A 346 -4.38 -19.41 18.45
CA LEU A 346 -5.45 -18.93 19.32
C LEU A 346 -6.20 -20.11 19.92
N LYS A 347 -6.77 -19.89 21.13
CA LYS A 347 -7.56 -20.91 21.79
C LYS A 347 -9.01 -20.95 21.28
N ARG A 348 -9.60 -22.13 21.24
CA ARG A 348 -11.00 -22.34 20.88
C ARG A 348 -11.93 -21.36 21.61
N ALA A 349 -11.75 -21.19 22.92
CA ALA A 349 -12.59 -20.29 23.74
C ALA A 349 -12.55 -18.83 23.27
N GLU A 350 -11.41 -18.34 22.76
CA GLU A 350 -11.26 -16.98 22.21
C GLU A 350 -12.06 -16.82 20.91
N LEU A 351 -12.00 -17.83 20.03
CA LEU A 351 -12.72 -17.85 18.75
C LEU A 351 -14.22 -17.99 18.94
N GLU A 352 -14.66 -18.84 19.88
CA GLU A 352 -16.07 -18.97 20.28
C GLU A 352 -16.61 -17.67 20.90
N GLN A 353 -15.82 -16.99 21.73
CA GLN A 353 -16.20 -15.68 22.28
C GLN A 353 -16.37 -14.63 21.20
N THR A 354 -15.47 -14.63 20.22
CA THR A 354 -15.57 -13.76 19.03
C THR A 354 -16.84 -14.05 18.23
N ALA A 355 -17.15 -15.32 17.99
CA ALA A 355 -18.37 -15.73 17.29
C ALA A 355 -19.64 -15.29 18.04
N ARG A 356 -19.70 -15.45 19.37
CA ARG A 356 -20.81 -14.96 20.19
C ARG A 356 -20.99 -13.45 20.11
N THR A 357 -19.88 -12.68 20.12
CA THR A 357 -19.93 -11.22 19.97
C THR A 357 -20.45 -10.85 18.57
N TYR A 358 -20.00 -11.52 17.54
CA TYR A 358 -20.44 -11.29 16.16
C TYR A 358 -21.90 -11.70 15.95
N ALA A 359 -22.34 -12.80 16.53
CA ALA A 359 -23.73 -13.27 16.47
C ALA A 359 -24.76 -12.24 16.98
N GLN A 360 -24.33 -11.33 17.86
CA GLN A 360 -25.17 -10.26 18.43
C GLN A 360 -25.21 -8.99 17.57
N SER A 361 -24.37 -8.89 16.50
CA SER A 361 -24.32 -7.71 15.64
C SER A 361 -25.27 -7.85 14.44
N ASN A 362 -25.70 -6.71 13.90
CA ASN A 362 -26.52 -6.67 12.68
C ASN A 362 -25.73 -6.17 11.46
N ALA A 363 -24.74 -5.31 11.67
CA ALA A 363 -23.97 -4.68 10.61
C ALA A 363 -22.49 -4.68 10.95
N ALA A 364 -21.72 -5.53 10.28
CA ALA A 364 -20.29 -5.68 10.53
C ALA A 364 -19.42 -5.23 9.36
N ILE A 365 -18.33 -4.54 9.67
CA ILE A 365 -17.28 -4.17 8.71
C ILE A 365 -16.05 -5.05 8.94
N GLY A 366 -15.56 -5.71 7.87
CA GLY A 366 -14.30 -6.43 7.84
C GLY A 366 -13.18 -5.53 7.29
N ILE A 367 -12.34 -4.99 8.16
CA ILE A 367 -11.21 -4.12 7.81
C ILE A 367 -9.94 -4.96 7.73
N TYR A 368 -9.15 -4.79 6.68
CA TYR A 368 -7.89 -5.50 6.56
C TYR A 368 -6.81 -4.70 5.80
N GLY A 369 -5.57 -5.09 6.03
CA GLY A 369 -4.41 -4.50 5.38
C GLY A 369 -3.46 -5.53 4.77
N MET A 370 -2.22 -5.12 4.54
CA MET A 370 -1.18 -5.96 3.93
C MET A 370 -0.83 -7.20 4.76
N GLY A 371 -1.17 -7.23 6.05
CA GLY A 371 -1.02 -8.42 6.89
C GLY A 371 -1.78 -9.65 6.37
N LEU A 372 -2.82 -9.46 5.55
CA LEU A 372 -3.60 -10.53 4.93
C LEU A 372 -3.24 -10.77 3.47
N THR A 373 -2.86 -9.72 2.73
CA THR A 373 -2.64 -9.80 1.28
C THR A 373 -1.27 -10.36 0.90
N GLN A 374 -0.25 -10.19 1.74
CA GLN A 374 1.13 -10.57 1.46
C GLN A 374 1.50 -11.95 2.04
N HIS A 375 0.70 -12.96 1.70
CA HIS A 375 0.92 -14.38 2.00
C HIS A 375 0.79 -15.23 0.73
N HIS A 376 1.28 -16.45 0.75
CA HIS A 376 1.15 -17.38 -0.37
C HIS A 376 -0.32 -17.67 -0.70
N PHE A 377 -1.14 -17.98 0.31
CA PHE A 377 -2.58 -18.08 0.18
C PHE A 377 -3.30 -16.78 0.58
N GLY A 378 -2.76 -15.63 0.13
CA GLY A 378 -3.30 -14.31 0.44
C GLY A 378 -4.73 -14.11 -0.06
N GLU A 379 -5.06 -14.62 -1.25
CA GLU A 379 -6.42 -14.59 -1.80
C GLU A 379 -7.41 -15.31 -0.87
N HIS A 380 -7.01 -16.46 -0.31
CA HIS A 380 -7.86 -17.24 0.60
C HIS A 380 -8.07 -16.57 1.96
N ASN A 381 -7.10 -15.81 2.47
CA ASN A 381 -7.34 -14.93 3.62
C ASN A 381 -8.54 -14.01 3.38
N LEU A 382 -8.62 -13.43 2.18
CA LEU A 382 -9.66 -12.47 1.83
C LEU A 382 -11.00 -13.14 1.50
N HIS A 383 -10.97 -14.31 0.87
CA HIS A 383 -12.16 -15.16 0.71
C HIS A 383 -12.76 -15.51 2.07
N MET A 384 -11.93 -15.84 3.07
CA MET A 384 -12.41 -16.15 4.42
C MET A 384 -13.05 -14.94 5.12
N ILE A 385 -12.51 -13.72 4.94
CA ILE A 385 -13.17 -12.49 5.44
C ILE A 385 -14.52 -12.30 4.74
N ALA A 386 -14.58 -12.49 3.42
CA ALA A 386 -15.83 -12.41 2.67
C ALA A 386 -16.84 -13.46 3.16
N ASN A 387 -16.42 -14.73 3.30
CA ASN A 387 -17.26 -15.82 3.81
C ASN A 387 -17.84 -15.48 5.19
N LEU A 388 -17.01 -15.00 6.13
CA LEU A 388 -17.44 -14.59 7.47
C LEU A 388 -18.56 -13.55 7.40
N LEU A 389 -18.43 -12.55 6.53
CA LEU A 389 -19.42 -11.50 6.37
C LEU A 389 -20.69 -12.01 5.67
N LEU A 390 -20.55 -12.86 4.65
CA LEU A 390 -21.66 -13.44 3.90
C LEU A 390 -22.57 -14.31 4.74
N LEU A 391 -22.02 -15.04 5.74
CA LEU A 391 -22.83 -15.85 6.68
C LEU A 391 -23.95 -15.05 7.37
N ARG A 392 -23.76 -13.75 7.54
CA ARG A 392 -24.72 -12.87 8.23
C ARG A 392 -25.21 -11.71 7.34
N GLY A 393 -25.14 -11.87 6.01
CA GLY A 393 -25.61 -10.87 5.04
C GLY A 393 -24.90 -9.51 5.17
N ASN A 394 -23.66 -9.46 5.65
CA ASN A 394 -22.91 -8.23 5.93
C ASN A 394 -22.18 -7.67 4.70
N VAL A 395 -22.78 -7.79 3.52
CA VAL A 395 -22.35 -7.11 2.28
C VAL A 395 -23.59 -6.52 1.59
N GLY A 396 -23.48 -5.29 1.14
CA GLY A 396 -24.57 -4.62 0.41
C GLY A 396 -25.71 -4.13 1.30
N LYS A 397 -25.41 -3.78 2.55
CA LYS A 397 -26.30 -3.05 3.46
C LYS A 397 -25.55 -1.95 4.24
N PRO A 398 -26.25 -0.92 4.74
CA PRO A 398 -25.62 0.17 5.49
C PRO A 398 -24.86 -0.34 6.72
N GLY A 399 -23.68 0.21 6.95
CA GLY A 399 -22.84 -0.13 8.11
C GLY A 399 -22.10 -1.47 8.00
N ALA A 400 -22.16 -2.13 6.85
CA ALA A 400 -21.56 -3.45 6.67
C ALA A 400 -20.79 -3.58 5.36
N GLY A 401 -19.75 -4.40 5.36
CA GLY A 401 -18.99 -4.74 4.16
C GLY A 401 -17.50 -4.92 4.35
N LEU A 402 -16.81 -5.01 3.23
CA LEU A 402 -15.37 -5.24 3.11
C LEU A 402 -14.63 -3.91 2.98
N CYS A 403 -13.62 -3.69 3.83
CA CYS A 403 -12.83 -2.45 3.87
C CYS A 403 -11.33 -2.73 3.74
N PRO A 404 -10.79 -2.91 2.52
CA PRO A 404 -9.36 -2.93 2.29
C PRO A 404 -8.76 -1.54 2.55
N VAL A 405 -7.75 -1.46 3.42
CA VAL A 405 -7.06 -0.20 3.70
C VAL A 405 -5.83 -0.09 2.81
N ARG A 406 -5.96 0.63 1.70
CA ARG A 406 -4.89 0.82 0.72
C ARG A 406 -3.76 1.68 1.29
N GLY A 407 -2.53 1.33 0.91
CA GLY A 407 -1.33 2.03 1.37
C GLY A 407 -1.16 3.40 0.72
N HIS A 408 -0.81 3.44 -0.56
CA HIS A 408 -0.55 4.68 -1.28
C HIS A 408 -1.80 5.48 -1.58
N SER A 409 -1.66 6.81 -1.60
CA SER A 409 -2.76 7.78 -1.68
C SER A 409 -3.65 7.68 -2.92
N ASN A 410 -3.18 7.10 -4.02
CA ASN A 410 -3.93 6.90 -5.27
C ASN A 410 -3.69 5.54 -5.93
N VAL A 411 -3.19 4.53 -5.20
CA VAL A 411 -2.92 3.20 -5.76
C VAL A 411 -4.16 2.52 -6.34
N GLN A 412 -5.34 2.83 -5.82
CA GLN A 412 -6.61 2.34 -6.37
C GLN A 412 -6.98 3.13 -7.63
N GLY A 413 -6.90 4.47 -7.59
CA GLY A 413 -7.30 5.34 -8.68
C GLY A 413 -6.47 5.14 -9.95
N GLN A 414 -5.16 4.96 -9.83
CA GLN A 414 -4.34 4.71 -11.02
C GLN A 414 -4.78 3.44 -11.76
N ARG A 415 -5.17 2.38 -11.05
CA ARG A 415 -5.73 1.17 -11.69
C ARG A 415 -7.11 1.41 -12.29
N THR A 416 -7.91 2.26 -11.67
CA THR A 416 -9.24 2.63 -12.18
C THR A 416 -9.16 3.29 -13.55
N VAL A 417 -8.08 4.01 -13.87
CA VAL A 417 -7.90 4.70 -15.15
C VAL A 417 -6.88 4.03 -16.09
N GLY A 418 -6.55 2.76 -15.83
CA GLY A 418 -5.86 1.93 -16.80
C GLY A 418 -4.42 1.54 -16.49
N ILE A 419 -3.84 1.88 -15.32
CA ILE A 419 -2.57 1.27 -14.88
C ILE A 419 -2.89 -0.16 -14.45
N ALA A 420 -2.81 -1.07 -15.39
CA ALA A 420 -3.09 -2.50 -15.19
C ALA A 420 -2.32 -3.35 -16.21
N ASP A 421 -1.70 -4.41 -15.69
CA ASP A 421 -1.02 -5.45 -16.47
C ASP A 421 -2.02 -6.41 -17.14
N ASP A 422 -3.21 -6.60 -16.56
CA ASP A 422 -4.28 -7.41 -17.15
C ASP A 422 -5.16 -6.57 -18.08
N PRO A 423 -5.14 -6.85 -19.41
CA PRO A 423 -5.93 -6.12 -20.38
C PRO A 423 -7.45 -6.23 -20.15
N LYS A 424 -7.93 -7.27 -19.48
CA LYS A 424 -9.35 -7.47 -19.15
C LYS A 424 -9.89 -6.42 -18.14
N LEU A 425 -9.01 -5.69 -17.48
CA LEU A 425 -9.38 -4.63 -16.53
C LEU A 425 -9.56 -3.27 -17.19
N VAL A 426 -9.31 -3.16 -18.50
CA VAL A 426 -9.30 -1.90 -19.26
C VAL A 426 -10.25 -2.01 -20.46
N PRO A 427 -11.05 -0.99 -20.75
CA PRO A 427 -11.96 -1.00 -21.92
C PRO A 427 -11.17 -0.73 -23.22
N LEU A 428 -10.38 -1.72 -23.66
CA LEU A 428 -9.47 -1.58 -24.80
C LEU A 428 -10.18 -1.21 -26.10
N ASP A 429 -11.39 -1.71 -26.34
CA ASP A 429 -12.16 -1.39 -27.54
C ASP A 429 -12.55 0.09 -27.58
N ARG A 430 -12.91 0.67 -26.42
CA ARG A 430 -13.16 2.12 -26.33
C ARG A 430 -11.89 2.94 -26.59
N LEU A 431 -10.75 2.49 -26.07
CA LEU A 431 -9.46 3.15 -26.36
C LEU A 431 -9.11 3.08 -27.85
N ALA A 432 -9.38 1.92 -28.50
CA ALA A 432 -9.20 1.75 -29.94
C ALA A 432 -10.06 2.74 -30.75
N GLU A 433 -11.35 2.85 -30.44
CA GLU A 433 -12.29 3.77 -31.08
C GLU A 433 -11.90 5.24 -30.84
N GLN A 434 -11.57 5.60 -29.59
CA GLN A 434 -11.26 6.96 -29.17
C GLN A 434 -9.98 7.48 -29.82
N TYR A 435 -8.94 6.66 -29.88
CA TYR A 435 -7.60 7.08 -30.31
C TYR A 435 -7.15 6.49 -31.66
N GLY A 436 -7.93 5.60 -32.26
CA GLY A 436 -7.64 5.08 -33.60
C GLY A 436 -6.40 4.23 -33.69
N PHE A 437 -6.19 3.32 -32.74
CA PHE A 437 -5.08 2.37 -32.76
C PHE A 437 -5.56 0.97 -32.33
N GLU A 438 -4.78 -0.07 -32.59
CA GLU A 438 -5.04 -1.40 -32.06
C GLU A 438 -4.26 -1.58 -30.73
N PRO A 439 -4.95 -1.61 -29.58
CA PRO A 439 -4.27 -1.78 -28.30
C PRO A 439 -3.77 -3.23 -28.11
N PRO A 440 -2.62 -3.42 -27.42
CA PRO A 440 -2.14 -4.76 -27.10
C PRO A 440 -3.13 -5.50 -26.19
N ARG A 441 -3.44 -6.77 -26.54
CA ARG A 441 -4.43 -7.59 -25.81
C ARG A 441 -3.78 -8.68 -24.95
N GLU A 442 -2.46 -8.84 -25.04
CA GLU A 442 -1.71 -9.76 -24.21
C GLU A 442 -1.50 -9.19 -22.81
N PRO A 443 -1.55 -10.01 -21.73
CA PRO A 443 -1.18 -9.56 -20.39
C PRO A 443 0.25 -9.02 -20.35
N GLY A 444 0.46 -7.99 -19.55
CA GLY A 444 1.78 -7.46 -19.24
C GLY A 444 2.43 -8.16 -18.05
N MET A 445 3.65 -7.76 -17.74
CA MET A 445 4.43 -8.29 -16.62
C MET A 445 4.02 -7.67 -15.29
N LYS A 446 3.80 -8.49 -14.27
CA LYS A 446 3.68 -8.07 -12.86
C LYS A 446 5.07 -7.87 -12.26
N THR A 447 5.14 -7.23 -11.10
CA THR A 447 6.42 -6.89 -10.44
C THR A 447 7.40 -8.06 -10.32
N VAL A 448 6.94 -9.25 -9.92
CA VAL A 448 7.82 -10.43 -9.78
C VAL A 448 8.35 -10.90 -11.13
N GLU A 449 7.53 -10.80 -12.16
CA GLU A 449 7.90 -11.14 -13.54
C GLU A 449 8.90 -10.14 -14.11
N VAL A 450 8.75 -8.85 -13.82
CA VAL A 450 9.73 -7.81 -14.15
C VAL A 450 11.09 -8.10 -13.50
N CYS A 451 11.10 -8.51 -12.23
CA CYS A 451 12.34 -8.87 -11.55
C CYS A 451 13.02 -10.08 -12.21
N ARG A 452 12.24 -11.13 -12.57
CA ARG A 452 12.77 -12.28 -13.32
C ARG A 452 13.29 -11.89 -14.70
N GLY A 453 12.52 -11.06 -15.41
CA GLY A 453 12.92 -10.54 -16.72
C GLY A 453 14.18 -9.68 -16.70
N ALA A 454 14.45 -8.97 -15.59
CA ALA A 454 15.72 -8.29 -15.40
C ALA A 454 16.89 -9.27 -15.20
N LEU A 455 16.65 -10.40 -14.49
CA LEU A 455 17.67 -11.45 -14.28
C LEU A 455 18.02 -12.21 -15.55
N ASP A 456 17.04 -12.56 -16.35
CA ASP A 456 17.21 -13.36 -17.59
C ASP A 456 17.49 -12.51 -18.84
N GLY A 457 17.38 -11.16 -18.72
CA GLY A 457 17.67 -10.21 -19.80
C GLY A 457 16.51 -9.93 -20.76
N THR A 458 15.30 -10.47 -20.50
CA THR A 458 14.09 -10.15 -21.31
C THR A 458 13.60 -8.74 -21.06
N VAL A 459 13.81 -8.18 -19.87
CA VAL A 459 13.57 -6.75 -19.56
C VAL A 459 14.82 -5.95 -19.89
N ARG A 460 14.67 -4.95 -20.77
CA ARG A 460 15.76 -4.11 -21.28
C ARG A 460 15.62 -2.64 -20.88
N ALA A 461 14.41 -2.17 -20.61
CA ALA A 461 14.17 -0.80 -20.21
C ALA A 461 13.16 -0.70 -19.07
N PHE A 462 13.37 0.31 -18.22
CA PHE A 462 12.47 0.63 -17.13
C PHE A 462 12.23 2.13 -17.05
N ILE A 463 10.98 2.53 -17.08
CA ILE A 463 10.52 3.89 -16.84
C ILE A 463 9.72 3.89 -15.54
N GLY A 464 10.21 4.59 -14.52
CA GLY A 464 9.59 4.68 -13.21
C GLY A 464 8.89 6.01 -13.01
N LEU A 465 7.56 6.00 -12.94
CA LEU A 465 6.75 7.14 -12.52
C LEU A 465 6.65 7.15 -11.00
N GLY A 466 7.64 7.76 -10.35
CA GLY A 466 7.83 7.77 -8.90
C GLY A 466 8.24 6.42 -8.31
N GLY A 467 8.32 6.36 -6.99
CA GLY A 467 8.60 5.15 -6.23
C GLY A 467 10.09 4.88 -5.97
N ASN A 468 10.33 3.79 -5.25
CA ASN A 468 11.64 3.25 -4.92
C ASN A 468 11.58 1.73 -5.19
N PHE A 469 11.51 1.38 -6.49
CA PHE A 469 11.16 0.05 -6.97
C PHE A 469 12.11 -1.02 -6.43
N LEU A 470 13.41 -0.83 -6.57
CA LEU A 470 14.42 -1.83 -6.16
C LEU A 470 14.47 -2.09 -4.66
N ARG A 471 13.99 -1.14 -3.84
CA ARG A 471 13.84 -1.36 -2.39
C ARG A 471 12.52 -2.02 -2.02
N ALA A 472 11.55 -2.02 -2.92
CA ALA A 472 10.23 -2.59 -2.69
C ALA A 472 10.10 -4.06 -3.11
N VAL A 473 10.96 -4.52 -4.03
CA VAL A 473 10.89 -5.87 -4.62
C VAL A 473 11.51 -6.96 -3.76
N PRO A 474 11.09 -8.23 -3.92
CA PRO A 474 11.76 -9.37 -3.29
C PRO A 474 13.16 -9.59 -3.87
N ASP A 475 14.01 -10.32 -3.13
CA ASP A 475 15.37 -10.72 -3.55
C ASP A 475 16.19 -9.52 -4.10
N SER A 476 16.04 -8.37 -3.44
CA SER A 476 16.50 -7.07 -3.92
C SER A 476 17.98 -7.02 -4.31
N PRO A 477 18.95 -7.67 -3.63
CA PRO A 477 20.37 -7.61 -4.05
C PRO A 477 20.61 -8.20 -5.45
N ARG A 478 19.93 -9.31 -5.79
CA ARG A 478 20.08 -9.94 -7.10
C ARG A 478 19.42 -9.11 -8.20
N VAL A 479 18.28 -8.49 -7.88
CA VAL A 479 17.61 -7.57 -8.82
C VAL A 479 18.47 -6.33 -9.06
N GLU A 480 19.08 -5.73 -8.03
CA GLU A 480 19.96 -4.58 -8.15
C GLU A 480 21.17 -4.86 -9.05
N GLU A 481 21.75 -6.06 -8.95
CA GLU A 481 22.87 -6.48 -9.84
C GLU A 481 22.40 -6.61 -11.28
N ALA A 482 21.27 -7.28 -11.50
CA ALA A 482 20.70 -7.45 -12.84
C ALA A 482 20.30 -6.11 -13.48
N TRP A 483 19.80 -5.18 -12.67
CA TRP A 483 19.31 -3.88 -13.12
C TRP A 483 20.36 -3.04 -13.84
N ARG A 484 21.64 -3.18 -13.46
CA ARG A 484 22.77 -2.49 -14.09
C ARG A 484 23.01 -2.89 -15.54
N ARG A 485 22.40 -4.00 -15.99
CA ARG A 485 22.48 -4.50 -17.37
C ARG A 485 21.32 -4.03 -18.26
N LEU A 486 20.33 -3.30 -17.69
CA LEU A 486 19.28 -2.71 -18.50
C LEU A 486 19.88 -1.69 -19.48
N ARG A 487 19.33 -1.61 -20.68
CA ARG A 487 19.74 -0.62 -21.67
C ARG A 487 19.34 0.79 -21.23
N LEU A 488 18.11 0.96 -20.72
CA LEU A 488 17.57 2.27 -20.35
C LEU A 488 16.91 2.23 -18.98
N THR A 489 17.24 3.19 -18.12
CA THR A 489 16.51 3.47 -16.88
C THR A 489 16.13 4.95 -16.80
N VAL A 490 14.84 5.24 -16.66
CA VAL A 490 14.32 6.60 -16.49
C VAL A 490 13.55 6.66 -15.17
N GLN A 491 13.88 7.62 -14.31
CA GLN A 491 13.25 7.79 -13.01
C GLN A 491 12.64 9.20 -12.92
N ILE A 492 11.30 9.27 -12.81
CA ILE A 492 10.57 10.53 -12.61
C ILE A 492 10.30 10.62 -11.11
N ALA A 493 10.83 11.61 -10.42
CA ALA A 493 10.76 11.66 -8.96
C ALA A 493 10.87 13.07 -8.38
N THR A 494 10.39 13.21 -7.14
CA THR A 494 10.49 14.46 -6.37
C THR A 494 11.75 14.52 -5.51
N LYS A 495 12.28 13.37 -5.06
CA LYS A 495 13.43 13.25 -4.15
C LYS A 495 14.31 12.08 -4.56
N LEU A 496 15.59 12.18 -4.21
CA LEU A 496 16.56 11.11 -4.43
C LEU A 496 16.23 9.89 -3.54
N ASN A 497 16.37 8.69 -4.09
CA ASN A 497 16.30 7.43 -3.35
C ASN A 497 17.25 6.38 -3.94
N ARG A 498 17.36 5.22 -3.30
CA ARG A 498 18.32 4.18 -3.70
C ARG A 498 18.11 3.63 -5.11
N SER A 499 16.87 3.49 -5.57
CA SER A 499 16.60 3.01 -6.93
C SER A 499 17.20 3.93 -8.01
N HIS A 500 17.36 5.20 -7.71
CA HIS A 500 17.94 6.19 -8.63
C HIS A 500 19.47 6.06 -8.75
N LEU A 501 20.11 5.28 -7.89
CA LEU A 501 21.56 5.05 -7.89
C LEU A 501 21.97 3.74 -8.58
N ILE A 502 20.98 2.91 -8.94
CA ILE A 502 21.19 1.64 -9.65
C ILE A 502 20.83 1.85 -11.12
N ASN A 503 21.81 2.32 -11.88
CA ASN A 503 21.62 2.78 -13.24
C ASN A 503 21.89 1.70 -14.29
N GLY A 504 21.08 1.67 -15.35
CA GLY A 504 21.36 0.94 -16.58
C GLY A 504 22.49 1.59 -17.40
N GLU A 505 22.65 1.16 -18.66
CA GLU A 505 23.68 1.72 -19.59
C GLU A 505 23.39 3.19 -19.86
N VAL A 506 22.16 3.54 -20.16
CA VAL A 506 21.65 4.90 -20.31
C VAL A 506 20.68 5.19 -19.19
N ALA A 507 20.88 6.27 -18.42
CA ALA A 507 20.03 6.56 -17.29
C ALA A 507 19.73 8.05 -17.14
N TYR A 508 18.46 8.35 -16.83
CA TYR A 508 17.94 9.69 -16.59
C TYR A 508 17.20 9.78 -15.26
N LEU A 509 17.45 10.87 -14.53
CA LEU A 509 16.73 11.26 -13.32
C LEU A 509 16.00 12.58 -13.61
N LEU A 510 14.68 12.50 -13.73
CA LEU A 510 13.80 13.57 -14.16
C LEU A 510 12.99 14.12 -12.97
N PRO A 511 13.24 15.37 -12.52
CA PRO A 511 12.55 15.95 -11.38
C PRO A 511 11.15 16.39 -11.77
N CYS A 512 10.19 16.17 -10.86
CA CYS A 512 8.82 16.59 -11.09
C CYS A 512 8.24 17.44 -9.94
N LEU A 513 7.15 18.14 -10.25
CA LEU A 513 6.33 18.82 -9.26
C LEU A 513 5.75 17.82 -8.26
N GLY A 514 5.75 18.18 -6.98
CA GLY A 514 5.01 17.46 -5.94
C GLY A 514 3.53 17.85 -5.96
N ARG A 515 2.67 17.05 -5.32
CA ARG A 515 1.22 17.35 -5.27
C ARG A 515 0.88 18.65 -4.55
N ILE A 516 1.77 19.14 -3.68
CA ILE A 516 1.62 20.41 -2.97
C ILE A 516 2.05 21.61 -3.82
N ASP A 517 2.90 21.39 -4.82
CA ASP A 517 3.41 22.46 -5.67
C ASP A 517 2.30 23.02 -6.56
N GLU A 518 2.34 24.33 -6.80
CA GLU A 518 1.49 24.97 -7.77
C GLU A 518 1.90 24.54 -9.18
N ASP A 519 0.97 23.98 -9.92
CA ASP A 519 1.14 23.57 -11.30
C ASP A 519 0.45 24.59 -12.21
N VAL A 520 1.22 25.35 -12.98
CA VAL A 520 0.72 26.37 -13.91
C VAL A 520 1.13 26.00 -15.33
N GLN A 521 0.13 25.73 -16.15
CA GLN A 521 0.31 25.39 -17.57
C GLN A 521 -0.40 26.45 -18.42
N ASN A 522 0.29 26.98 -19.40
CA ASN A 522 -0.21 28.07 -20.28
C ASN A 522 -0.88 29.22 -19.50
N GLY A 523 -0.25 29.62 -18.36
CA GLY A 523 -0.74 30.70 -17.50
C GLY A 523 -1.98 30.34 -16.63
N LYS A 524 -2.43 29.07 -16.61
CA LYS A 524 -3.58 28.62 -15.82
C LYS A 524 -3.15 27.65 -14.73
N PRO A 525 -3.56 27.87 -13.47
CA PRO A 525 -3.38 26.88 -12.43
C PRO A 525 -4.13 25.58 -12.76
N GLN A 526 -3.48 24.46 -12.59
CA GLN A 526 -4.03 23.13 -12.87
C GLN A 526 -4.47 22.43 -11.58
N ALA A 527 -5.42 21.53 -11.73
CA ALA A 527 -5.87 20.64 -10.67
C ALA A 527 -5.75 19.19 -11.13
N VAL A 528 -5.40 18.33 -10.21
CA VAL A 528 -5.36 16.87 -10.42
C VAL A 528 -6.36 16.18 -9.50
N SER A 529 -6.56 14.88 -9.69
CA SER A 529 -7.52 14.11 -8.90
C SER A 529 -6.92 12.80 -8.37
N THR A 530 -7.53 12.28 -7.30
CA THR A 530 -7.12 11.03 -6.65
C THR A 530 -8.33 10.25 -6.16
N GLU A 531 -8.22 8.91 -6.11
CA GLU A 531 -9.23 8.01 -5.55
C GLU A 531 -8.75 7.43 -4.23
N ASP A 532 -9.59 7.45 -3.20
CA ASP A 532 -9.29 6.86 -1.90
C ASP A 532 -9.75 5.39 -1.76
N SER A 533 -9.47 4.76 -0.61
CA SER A 533 -9.80 3.35 -0.33
C SER A 533 -11.30 3.04 -0.34
N THR A 534 -12.16 4.06 -0.25
CA THR A 534 -13.62 3.91 -0.28
C THR A 534 -14.21 4.18 -1.67
N SER A 535 -13.37 4.20 -2.71
CA SER A 535 -13.74 4.50 -4.11
C SER A 535 -14.31 5.91 -4.27
N CYS A 536 -13.87 6.85 -3.44
CA CYS A 536 -14.26 8.25 -3.53
C CYS A 536 -13.18 9.06 -4.23
N ILE A 537 -13.56 9.87 -5.21
CA ILE A 537 -12.67 10.68 -6.03
C ILE A 537 -12.69 12.13 -5.53
N HIS A 538 -11.49 12.70 -5.36
CA HIS A 538 -11.28 14.04 -4.83
C HIS A 538 -10.40 14.86 -5.77
N GLY A 539 -10.73 16.13 -5.96
CA GLY A 539 -9.85 17.10 -6.58
C GLY A 539 -8.70 17.51 -5.65
N SER A 540 -7.58 17.89 -6.22
CA SER A 540 -6.36 18.29 -5.50
C SER A 540 -5.70 19.45 -6.20
N VAL A 541 -5.46 20.55 -5.48
CA VAL A 541 -4.83 21.77 -6.00
C VAL A 541 -3.64 22.14 -5.10
N GLY A 542 -2.44 22.01 -5.64
CA GLY A 542 -1.23 22.55 -5.01
C GLY A 542 -1.17 24.07 -5.14
N LYS A 543 -0.66 24.75 -4.11
CA LYS A 543 -0.51 26.21 -4.11
C LYS A 543 0.85 26.65 -3.55
N HIS A 544 1.77 25.70 -3.35
CA HIS A 544 3.11 26.00 -2.90
C HIS A 544 3.98 26.33 -4.12
N LYS A 545 4.76 27.40 -4.05
CA LYS A 545 5.69 27.75 -5.13
C LYS A 545 6.72 26.62 -5.29
N PRO A 546 6.91 26.08 -6.53
CA PRO A 546 7.93 25.06 -6.78
C PRO A 546 9.32 25.51 -6.33
N ILE A 547 10.12 24.57 -5.81
CA ILE A 547 11.47 24.85 -5.31
C ILE A 547 12.43 25.25 -6.44
N SER A 548 12.17 24.83 -7.67
CA SER A 548 12.99 25.13 -8.83
C SER A 548 12.12 25.46 -10.06
N PRO A 549 12.52 26.40 -10.91
CA PRO A 549 11.85 26.69 -12.17
C PRO A 549 12.08 25.60 -13.24
N HIS A 550 13.02 24.68 -13.00
CA HIS A 550 13.32 23.57 -13.90
C HIS A 550 12.45 22.34 -13.69
N LEU A 551 11.52 22.35 -12.72
CA LEU A 551 10.59 21.25 -12.52
C LEU A 551 9.50 21.26 -13.58
N LEU A 552 9.17 20.08 -14.10
CA LEU A 552 7.98 19.86 -14.93
C LEU A 552 6.93 19.07 -14.16
N SER A 553 5.69 19.22 -14.56
CA SER A 553 4.62 18.36 -14.05
C SER A 553 4.74 16.94 -14.61
N GLU A 554 4.24 15.95 -13.83
CA GLU A 554 4.22 14.55 -14.32
C GLU A 554 3.45 14.42 -15.65
N PRO A 555 2.26 15.05 -15.85
CA PRO A 555 1.58 15.01 -17.16
C PRO A 555 2.42 15.55 -18.31
N ARG A 556 3.15 16.66 -18.10
CA ARG A 556 4.05 17.21 -19.15
C ARG A 556 5.20 16.26 -19.46
N ILE A 557 5.85 15.68 -18.46
CA ILE A 557 6.95 14.72 -18.66
C ILE A 557 6.45 13.51 -19.48
N VAL A 558 5.28 12.98 -19.13
CA VAL A 558 4.67 11.86 -19.85
C VAL A 558 4.35 12.23 -21.31
N ALA A 559 3.75 13.40 -21.54
CA ALA A 559 3.41 13.88 -22.88
C ALA A 559 4.65 14.07 -23.76
N GLU A 560 5.69 14.70 -23.22
CA GLU A 560 6.93 14.95 -23.99
C GLU A 560 7.67 13.63 -24.31
N MET A 561 7.74 12.69 -23.38
CA MET A 561 8.29 11.35 -23.65
C MET A 561 7.46 10.62 -24.72
N ALA A 562 6.13 10.68 -24.64
CA ALA A 562 5.24 10.06 -25.62
C ALA A 562 5.44 10.64 -27.02
N LYS A 563 5.50 11.96 -27.16
CA LYS A 563 5.77 12.63 -28.44
C LYS A 563 7.16 12.27 -29.00
N ALA A 564 8.15 12.10 -28.15
CA ALA A 564 9.49 11.71 -28.55
C ALA A 564 9.59 10.24 -29.01
N ALA A 565 8.81 9.35 -28.40
CA ALA A 565 8.88 7.91 -28.65
C ALA A 565 7.89 7.39 -29.71
N LEU A 566 6.73 8.05 -29.85
CA LEU A 566 5.62 7.57 -30.70
C LEU A 566 5.54 8.30 -32.04
N PRO A 567 5.00 7.68 -33.07
CA PRO A 567 4.56 8.41 -34.26
C PRO A 567 3.44 9.38 -33.90
N PRO A 568 3.33 10.52 -34.63
CA PRO A 568 2.24 11.47 -34.39
C PRO A 568 0.86 10.82 -34.54
N ASN A 569 -0.02 11.05 -33.56
CA ASN A 569 -1.40 10.62 -33.61
C ASN A 569 -2.33 11.84 -33.34
N PRO A 570 -3.05 12.35 -34.35
CA PRO A 570 -3.87 13.56 -34.22
C PRO A 570 -5.08 13.37 -33.27
N ARG A 571 -5.43 12.13 -32.91
CA ARG A 571 -6.51 11.84 -31.94
C ARG A 571 -6.03 11.87 -30.49
N VAL A 572 -4.72 12.00 -30.26
CA VAL A 572 -4.13 12.12 -28.91
C VAL A 572 -3.53 13.51 -28.74
N PRO A 573 -4.30 14.48 -28.26
CA PRO A 573 -3.86 15.88 -28.20
C PRO A 573 -3.00 16.16 -26.96
N TRP A 574 -1.79 15.58 -26.91
CA TRP A 574 -0.86 15.67 -25.77
C TRP A 574 -0.67 17.10 -25.27
N ASP A 575 -0.42 18.06 -26.16
CA ASP A 575 -0.17 19.45 -25.80
C ASP A 575 -1.41 20.13 -25.20
N GLU A 576 -2.59 19.90 -25.79
CA GLU A 576 -3.85 20.43 -25.26
C GLU A 576 -4.20 19.85 -23.88
N TRP A 577 -3.86 18.59 -23.64
CA TRP A 577 -4.04 17.93 -22.35
C TRP A 577 -3.14 18.51 -21.27
N VAL A 578 -1.89 18.83 -21.63
CA VAL A 578 -0.96 19.47 -20.71
C VAL A 578 -1.36 20.91 -20.43
N ASP A 579 -1.84 21.64 -21.42
CA ASP A 579 -2.28 23.02 -21.24
C ASP A 579 -3.55 23.12 -20.36
N ASP A 580 -4.39 22.09 -20.34
CA ASP A 580 -5.62 22.05 -19.56
C ASP A 580 -5.99 20.60 -19.16
N TYR A 581 -5.73 20.22 -17.90
CA TYR A 581 -6.01 18.87 -17.40
C TYR A 581 -7.52 18.54 -17.34
N SER A 582 -8.42 19.53 -17.45
CA SER A 582 -9.85 19.25 -17.57
C SER A 582 -10.15 18.43 -18.83
N LYS A 583 -9.39 18.62 -19.90
CA LYS A 583 -9.51 17.83 -21.13
C LYS A 583 -9.05 16.38 -20.96
N VAL A 584 -8.07 16.11 -20.09
CA VAL A 584 -7.69 14.73 -19.71
C VAL A 584 -8.84 14.07 -18.97
N ARG A 585 -9.51 14.78 -18.05
CA ARG A 585 -10.68 14.28 -17.34
C ARG A 585 -11.87 14.02 -18.25
N ASP A 586 -12.10 14.86 -19.26
CA ASP A 586 -13.10 14.62 -20.31
C ASP A 586 -12.77 13.34 -21.10
N ALA A 587 -11.49 13.11 -21.40
CA ALA A 587 -11.03 11.87 -22.06
C ALA A 587 -11.21 10.64 -21.16
N ILE A 588 -10.93 10.75 -19.86
CA ILE A 588 -11.21 9.70 -18.86
C ILE A 588 -12.71 9.39 -18.81
N GLU A 589 -13.56 10.41 -18.77
CA GLU A 589 -15.02 10.25 -18.78
C GLU A 589 -15.51 9.56 -20.06
N GLN A 590 -14.95 9.87 -21.21
CA GLN A 590 -15.26 9.18 -22.47
C GLN A 590 -14.86 7.70 -22.44
N THR A 591 -13.71 7.38 -21.86
CA THR A 591 -13.24 5.99 -21.73
C THR A 591 -14.04 5.21 -20.69
N TYR A 592 -14.42 5.85 -19.58
CA TYR A 592 -15.10 5.23 -18.43
C TYR A 592 -16.39 5.98 -18.04
N PRO A 593 -17.39 6.13 -18.94
CA PRO A 593 -18.52 7.05 -18.76
C PRO A 593 -19.39 6.73 -17.54
N GLU A 594 -19.53 5.45 -17.19
CA GLU A 594 -20.34 5.05 -16.03
C GLU A 594 -19.67 5.44 -14.70
N GLN A 595 -18.35 5.45 -14.67
CA GLN A 595 -17.57 5.68 -13.46
C GLN A 595 -17.29 7.15 -13.20
N PHE A 596 -17.10 7.95 -14.26
CA PHE A 596 -16.62 9.31 -14.19
C PHE A 596 -17.62 10.36 -14.72
N LYS A 597 -18.91 10.03 -14.79
CA LYS A 597 -19.95 10.97 -15.24
C LYS A 597 -19.85 12.32 -14.52
N ASP A 598 -19.84 13.41 -15.31
CA ASP A 598 -19.69 14.81 -14.84
C ASP A 598 -18.41 15.03 -14.00
N PHE A 599 -17.29 14.40 -14.39
CA PHE A 599 -16.06 14.36 -13.61
C PHE A 599 -15.58 15.75 -13.20
N ASN A 600 -15.41 16.64 -14.17
CA ASN A 600 -14.90 17.99 -13.92
C ASN A 600 -15.76 18.81 -12.92
N LYS A 601 -17.07 18.58 -12.90
CA LYS A 601 -17.99 19.26 -11.98
C LYS A 601 -17.95 18.67 -10.58
N ARG A 602 -17.80 17.33 -10.48
CA ARG A 602 -17.96 16.59 -9.21
C ARG A 602 -16.69 16.48 -8.38
N MET A 603 -15.50 16.59 -8.99
CA MET A 603 -14.24 16.35 -8.28
C MET A 603 -13.99 17.29 -7.09
N PHE A 604 -14.58 18.50 -7.08
CA PHE A 604 -14.46 19.47 -5.99
C PHE A 604 -15.65 19.46 -5.02
N THR A 605 -16.58 18.53 -5.17
CA THR A 605 -17.63 18.33 -4.17
C THR A 605 -16.98 18.04 -2.80
N PRO A 606 -17.36 18.70 -1.71
CA PRO A 606 -16.87 18.37 -0.39
C PRO A 606 -17.07 16.89 -0.06
N GLY A 607 -16.01 16.23 0.37
CA GLY A 607 -16.00 14.76 0.54
C GLY A 607 -15.82 13.95 -0.74
N GLY A 608 -15.70 14.61 -1.91
CA GLY A 608 -15.53 13.95 -3.20
C GLY A 608 -16.81 13.33 -3.77
N PHE A 609 -16.66 12.43 -4.73
CA PHE A 609 -17.76 11.64 -5.26
C PHE A 609 -17.41 10.16 -5.37
N HIS A 610 -18.36 9.28 -5.06
CA HIS A 610 -18.16 7.84 -5.14
C HIS A 610 -18.35 7.33 -6.57
N ARG A 611 -17.45 6.42 -6.97
CA ARG A 611 -17.68 5.59 -8.15
C ARG A 611 -18.77 4.56 -7.87
N PRO A 612 -19.57 4.16 -8.86
CA PRO A 612 -20.54 3.08 -8.71
C PRO A 612 -19.86 1.77 -8.27
N ASN A 613 -20.47 1.09 -7.32
CA ASN A 613 -20.03 -0.24 -6.88
C ASN A 613 -21.24 -1.17 -6.79
N ALA A 614 -21.35 -2.09 -7.72
CA ALA A 614 -22.50 -2.99 -7.85
C ALA A 614 -22.73 -3.86 -6.62
N ALA A 615 -21.66 -4.33 -5.96
CA ALA A 615 -21.74 -5.17 -4.75
C ALA A 615 -22.39 -4.44 -3.56
N ARG A 616 -22.30 -3.11 -3.46
CA ARG A 616 -23.02 -2.30 -2.45
C ARG A 616 -24.54 -2.35 -2.62
N HIS A 617 -25.02 -2.71 -3.80
CA HIS A 617 -26.43 -2.85 -4.14
C HIS A 617 -26.84 -4.30 -4.35
N ARG A 618 -26.03 -5.26 -3.84
CA ARG A 618 -26.23 -6.71 -3.98
C ARG A 618 -26.37 -7.16 -5.44
N GLN A 619 -25.70 -6.45 -6.35
CA GLN A 619 -25.56 -6.82 -7.76
C GLN A 619 -24.17 -7.46 -7.95
N TRP A 620 -24.16 -8.77 -8.04
CA TRP A 620 -22.93 -9.55 -8.04
C TRP A 620 -22.39 -9.73 -9.46
N LYS A 621 -21.27 -9.09 -9.78
CA LYS A 621 -20.57 -9.25 -11.07
C LYS A 621 -19.54 -10.38 -10.99
N THR A 622 -19.96 -11.52 -10.50
CA THR A 622 -19.19 -12.79 -10.47
C THR A 622 -19.64 -13.68 -11.63
N GLU A 623 -18.91 -14.75 -11.87
CA GLU A 623 -19.26 -15.76 -12.88
C GLU A 623 -20.59 -16.48 -12.56
N THR A 624 -20.89 -16.67 -11.27
CA THR A 624 -22.14 -17.30 -10.81
C THR A 624 -23.34 -16.34 -10.78
N GLY A 625 -23.11 -15.04 -10.95
CA GLY A 625 -24.13 -14.01 -10.74
C GLY A 625 -24.54 -13.83 -9.27
N LYS A 626 -23.85 -14.48 -8.33
CA LYS A 626 -24.06 -14.41 -6.88
C LYS A 626 -22.74 -14.14 -6.14
N ALA A 627 -22.80 -13.73 -4.87
CA ALA A 627 -21.64 -13.73 -4.01
C ALA A 627 -21.22 -15.18 -3.70
N ASN A 628 -19.92 -15.46 -3.75
CA ASN A 628 -19.42 -16.82 -3.64
C ASN A 628 -18.79 -17.10 -2.28
N PHE A 629 -19.20 -18.18 -1.63
CA PHE A 629 -18.43 -18.83 -0.59
C PHE A 629 -17.29 -19.61 -1.24
N ILE A 630 -16.07 -19.41 -0.81
CA ILE A 630 -14.88 -20.06 -1.38
C ILE A 630 -14.08 -20.69 -0.24
N SER A 631 -13.99 -22.01 -0.23
CA SER A 631 -13.23 -22.76 0.77
C SER A 631 -11.73 -22.62 0.57
N PRO A 632 -10.93 -22.45 1.64
CA PRO A 632 -9.50 -22.39 1.55
C PRO A 632 -8.89 -23.80 1.39
N PRO A 633 -7.74 -23.93 0.69
CA PRO A 633 -7.07 -25.23 0.50
C PRO A 633 -6.31 -25.67 1.76
N SER A 634 -6.02 -24.76 2.69
CA SER A 634 -5.24 -24.99 3.90
C SER A 634 -5.71 -24.07 5.03
N LEU A 635 -5.45 -24.46 6.27
CA LEU A 635 -5.61 -23.60 7.46
C LEU A 635 -4.48 -22.57 7.63
N SER A 636 -3.35 -22.75 6.93
CA SER A 636 -2.22 -21.81 6.95
C SER A 636 -2.12 -21.04 5.64
N ALA A 637 -1.90 -19.74 5.72
CA ALA A 637 -1.66 -18.91 4.54
C ALA A 637 -0.19 -18.84 4.09
N THR A 638 0.71 -19.58 4.75
CA THR A 638 2.17 -19.46 4.56
C THR A 638 2.69 -20.05 3.25
N GLY A 639 2.09 -21.15 2.77
CA GLY A 639 2.60 -21.94 1.64
C GLY A 639 3.83 -22.81 1.97
N PHE A 640 4.14 -22.96 3.25
CA PHE A 640 5.18 -23.87 3.76
C PHE A 640 4.78 -24.39 5.14
N ASP A 641 5.36 -25.54 5.52
CA ASP A 641 5.13 -26.16 6.82
C ASP A 641 6.10 -25.65 7.89
N ASP A 642 5.65 -25.66 9.13
CA ASP A 642 6.53 -25.44 10.26
C ASP A 642 7.55 -26.60 10.36
N ALA A 643 8.81 -26.26 10.63
CA ALA A 643 9.89 -27.24 10.77
C ALA A 643 10.83 -26.82 11.92
N PRO A 644 11.55 -27.77 12.55
CA PRO A 644 12.51 -27.44 13.58
C PRO A 644 13.52 -26.38 13.13
N GLY A 645 13.67 -25.31 13.89
CA GLY A 645 14.56 -24.19 13.59
C GLY A 645 14.08 -23.22 12.53
N ARG A 646 12.95 -23.48 11.84
CA ARG A 646 12.32 -22.54 10.92
C ARG A 646 11.46 -21.54 11.69
N LEU A 647 11.56 -20.27 11.32
CA LEU A 647 10.78 -19.17 11.86
C LEU A 647 10.01 -18.47 10.73
N ARG A 648 8.85 -17.88 11.06
CA ARG A 648 8.05 -17.07 10.17
C ARG A 648 8.40 -15.60 10.34
N LEU A 649 9.13 -15.02 9.38
CA LEU A 649 9.47 -13.60 9.41
C LEU A 649 8.31 -12.76 8.88
N VAL A 650 7.87 -11.80 9.69
CA VAL A 650 6.89 -10.77 9.31
C VAL A 650 7.64 -9.47 9.02
N THR A 651 7.57 -8.96 7.80
CA THR A 651 8.13 -7.63 7.52
C THR A 651 7.23 -6.53 8.08
N LEU A 652 7.80 -5.56 8.75
CA LEU A 652 7.08 -4.52 9.50
C LEU A 652 7.36 -3.12 8.96
N ARG A 653 6.42 -2.20 9.14
CA ARG A 653 6.62 -0.76 8.96
C ARG A 653 6.83 -0.09 10.30
N SER A 654 7.81 0.83 10.39
CA SER A 654 8.02 1.65 11.59
C SER A 654 7.07 2.86 11.61
N ASN A 655 6.90 3.49 12.78
CA ASN A 655 6.17 4.76 12.89
C ASN A 655 6.90 5.92 12.19
N GLY A 656 8.22 5.81 12.02
CA GLY A 656 9.06 6.77 11.27
C GLY A 656 9.13 6.52 9.77
N GLN A 657 8.20 5.77 9.19
CA GLN A 657 8.25 5.30 7.80
C GLN A 657 6.88 5.35 7.13
N PHE A 658 6.87 5.57 5.83
CA PHE A 658 5.71 5.31 4.98
C PHE A 658 6.16 4.57 3.71
N ASN A 659 5.76 3.32 3.55
CA ASN A 659 6.27 2.41 2.53
C ASN A 659 7.81 2.33 2.55
N THR A 660 8.49 2.61 1.43
CA THR A 660 9.95 2.67 1.35
C THR A 660 10.54 3.99 1.84
N THR A 661 9.74 5.04 2.01
CA THR A 661 10.19 6.34 2.51
C THR A 661 10.46 6.28 4.01
N VAL A 662 11.70 6.53 4.42
CA VAL A 662 12.14 6.48 5.82
C VAL A 662 12.37 7.90 6.36
N TYR A 663 11.39 8.43 7.07
CA TYR A 663 11.47 9.77 7.70
C TYR A 663 12.43 9.81 8.91
N SER A 664 12.60 8.66 9.59
CA SER A 664 13.44 8.52 10.77
C SER A 664 13.82 7.06 11.00
N ASN A 665 15.01 6.82 11.54
CA ASN A 665 15.44 5.50 12.00
C ASN A 665 14.77 5.09 13.34
N ASP A 666 13.89 5.93 13.88
CA ASP A 666 13.15 5.64 15.11
C ASP A 666 11.80 5.01 14.82
N ASP A 667 11.43 4.01 15.64
CA ASP A 667 10.07 3.52 15.77
C ASP A 667 9.56 3.78 17.19
N ARG A 668 8.88 4.91 17.35
CA ARG A 668 8.34 5.33 18.65
C ARG A 668 7.43 4.27 19.27
N PHE A 669 6.55 3.66 18.47
CA PHE A 669 5.54 2.73 18.98
C PHE A 669 6.14 1.41 19.48
N ARG A 670 7.24 0.97 18.89
CA ARG A 670 7.97 -0.24 19.34
C ARG A 670 9.18 0.09 20.21
N GLY A 671 9.45 1.40 20.42
CA GLY A 671 10.53 1.85 21.30
C GLY A 671 11.93 1.66 20.73
N VAL A 672 12.07 1.53 19.42
CA VAL A 672 13.37 1.41 18.74
C VAL A 672 13.89 2.80 18.39
N HIS A 673 15.17 3.07 18.66
CA HIS A 673 15.80 4.36 18.43
C HIS A 673 17.14 4.20 17.71
N ASP A 674 17.39 5.09 16.74
CA ASP A 674 18.61 5.27 15.96
C ASP A 674 19.04 4.03 15.15
N THR A 675 18.15 3.06 14.94
CA THR A 675 18.42 1.86 14.11
C THR A 675 17.16 1.29 13.48
N ARG A 676 17.37 0.54 12.40
CA ARG A 676 16.36 -0.29 11.75
C ARG A 676 16.82 -1.76 11.65
N MET A 677 18.10 -2.02 11.98
CA MET A 677 18.69 -3.36 11.95
C MET A 677 18.36 -4.11 13.25
N ILE A 678 17.09 -4.53 13.38
CA ILE A 678 16.58 -5.28 14.53
C ILE A 678 15.69 -6.45 14.07
N VAL A 679 15.55 -7.42 14.96
CA VAL A 679 14.57 -8.49 14.87
C VAL A 679 13.83 -8.64 16.20
N PHE A 680 12.51 -8.52 16.15
CA PHE A 680 11.63 -8.76 17.30
C PHE A 680 11.38 -10.27 17.45
N MET A 681 11.62 -10.81 18.65
CA MET A 681 11.47 -12.24 18.94
C MET A 681 10.72 -12.46 20.25
N ASN A 682 9.96 -13.56 20.29
CA ASN A 682 9.35 -14.02 21.54
C ASN A 682 10.43 -14.43 22.55
N PRO A 683 10.28 -14.09 23.86
CA PRO A 683 11.26 -14.49 24.89
C PRO A 683 11.50 -16.01 24.95
N ALA A 684 10.48 -16.84 24.71
CA ALA A 684 10.64 -18.29 24.69
C ALA A 684 11.47 -18.77 23.48
N ASP A 685 11.32 -18.13 22.32
CA ASP A 685 12.16 -18.44 21.14
C ASP A 685 13.60 -17.98 21.38
N ILE A 686 13.83 -16.81 22.00
CA ILE A 686 15.17 -16.34 22.37
C ILE A 686 15.86 -17.39 23.25
N ALA A 687 15.16 -17.92 24.26
CA ALA A 687 15.68 -18.98 25.12
C ALA A 687 15.92 -20.29 24.37
N GLN A 688 14.98 -20.71 23.51
CA GLN A 688 15.07 -21.93 22.70
C GLN A 688 16.28 -21.93 21.76
N PHE A 689 16.59 -20.77 21.16
CA PHE A 689 17.74 -20.62 20.27
C PHE A 689 19.02 -20.24 20.98
N ASN A 690 19.07 -20.26 22.34
CA ASN A 690 20.22 -19.85 23.17
C ASN A 690 20.76 -18.46 22.87
N LEU A 691 19.86 -17.52 22.52
CA LEU A 691 20.20 -16.13 22.22
C LEU A 691 20.02 -15.22 23.44
N ARG A 692 20.49 -13.97 23.33
CA ARG A 692 20.31 -12.92 24.33
C ARG A 692 19.68 -11.70 23.70
N ASP A 693 18.89 -10.97 24.48
CA ASP A 693 18.41 -9.65 24.05
C ASP A 693 19.60 -8.73 23.73
N GLY A 694 19.54 -8.04 22.60
CA GLY A 694 20.64 -7.20 22.10
C GLY A 694 21.74 -7.93 21.32
N GLN A 695 21.73 -9.25 21.23
CA GLN A 695 22.71 -10.02 20.43
C GLN A 695 22.51 -9.75 18.94
N GLU A 696 23.60 -9.62 18.20
CA GLU A 696 23.57 -9.55 16.75
C GLU A 696 23.52 -10.95 16.12
N ILE A 697 22.65 -11.12 15.14
CA ILE A 697 22.43 -12.37 14.41
C ILE A 697 22.36 -12.12 12.91
N THR A 698 22.46 -13.21 12.16
CA THR A 698 22.15 -13.25 10.72
C THR A 698 20.88 -14.05 10.52
N LEU A 699 19.94 -13.52 9.70
CA LEU A 699 18.81 -14.29 9.17
C LEU A 699 19.15 -14.80 7.79
N VAL A 700 18.87 -16.06 7.54
CA VAL A 700 19.02 -16.71 6.23
C VAL A 700 17.65 -17.20 5.78
N SER A 701 17.32 -17.01 4.50
CA SER A 701 16.08 -17.55 3.92
C SER A 701 16.09 -19.08 3.91
N ASP A 702 15.03 -19.70 4.43
CA ASP A 702 14.82 -21.15 4.41
C ASP A 702 13.84 -21.55 3.30
N ALA A 703 14.10 -21.02 2.10
CA ALA A 703 13.20 -21.11 0.95
C ALA A 703 13.21 -22.48 0.25
N GLY A 704 14.19 -23.32 0.51
CA GLY A 704 14.34 -24.62 -0.15
C GLY A 704 14.75 -24.55 -1.62
N ASP A 705 15.25 -23.39 -2.07
CA ASP A 705 15.87 -23.20 -3.38
C ASP A 705 17.40 -23.04 -3.24
N ASP A 706 18.15 -23.17 -4.34
CA ASP A 706 19.61 -23.10 -4.37
C ASP A 706 20.17 -21.67 -4.23
N VAL A 707 19.34 -20.70 -3.87
CA VAL A 707 19.74 -19.29 -3.77
C VAL A 707 19.99 -18.90 -2.32
N HIS A 708 21.24 -18.50 -2.02
CA HIS A 708 21.57 -17.97 -0.71
C HIS A 708 21.06 -16.54 -0.56
N ARG A 709 20.25 -16.30 0.48
CA ARG A 709 19.73 -14.96 0.84
C ARG A 709 19.92 -14.75 2.33
N GLU A 710 20.58 -13.67 2.69
CA GLU A 710 20.84 -13.37 4.10
C GLU A 710 20.72 -11.88 4.42
N VAL A 711 20.44 -11.58 5.68
CA VAL A 711 20.55 -10.23 6.27
C VAL A 711 21.35 -10.35 7.56
N ARG A 712 22.52 -9.70 7.57
CA ARG A 712 23.47 -9.72 8.70
C ARG A 712 23.28 -8.53 9.63
N GLY A 713 23.76 -8.67 10.86
CA GLY A 713 23.83 -7.58 11.83
C GLY A 713 22.48 -7.16 12.41
N LEU A 714 21.50 -8.05 12.39
CA LEU A 714 20.19 -7.82 13.02
C LEU A 714 20.31 -8.03 14.52
N ARG A 715 19.91 -7.02 15.30
CA ARG A 715 19.92 -7.09 16.76
C ARG A 715 18.62 -7.70 17.28
N VAL A 716 18.72 -8.75 18.07
CA VAL A 716 17.59 -9.39 18.76
C VAL A 716 16.96 -8.42 19.75
N VAL A 717 15.64 -8.31 19.69
CA VAL A 717 14.82 -7.51 20.61
C VAL A 717 13.71 -8.40 21.17
N SER A 718 13.74 -8.60 22.48
CA SER A 718 12.68 -9.32 23.19
C SER A 718 11.35 -8.59 23.04
N TYR A 719 10.34 -9.26 22.47
CA TYR A 719 9.06 -8.62 22.13
C TYR A 719 7.88 -9.58 22.27
N ASN A 720 6.71 -9.01 22.52
CA ASN A 720 5.46 -9.79 22.59
C ASN A 720 4.94 -10.10 21.18
N ILE A 721 5.38 -11.20 20.60
CA ILE A 721 4.98 -11.77 19.31
C ILE A 721 4.73 -13.27 19.50
N PRO A 722 3.83 -13.94 18.74
CA PRO A 722 3.64 -15.38 18.87
C PRO A 722 4.92 -16.19 18.67
N GLN A 723 5.06 -17.31 19.38
CA GLN A 723 6.18 -18.23 19.22
C GLN A 723 6.28 -18.74 17.77
N GLY A 724 7.51 -18.92 17.30
CA GLY A 724 7.78 -19.31 15.91
C GLY A 724 7.65 -18.16 14.91
N CYS A 725 7.24 -16.95 15.38
CA CYS A 725 7.16 -15.75 14.56
C CYS A 725 8.21 -14.73 14.99
N ILE A 726 8.82 -14.05 14.02
CA ILE A 726 9.75 -12.94 14.25
C ILE A 726 9.37 -11.75 13.40
N GLY A 727 9.74 -10.54 13.85
CA GLY A 727 9.44 -9.31 13.13
C GLY A 727 10.70 -8.57 12.72
N GLY A 728 10.85 -8.20 11.44
CA GLY A 728 11.95 -7.36 10.94
C GLY A 728 11.43 -6.19 10.13
N TYR A 729 12.20 -5.12 9.98
CA TYR A 729 11.74 -3.99 9.19
C TYR A 729 11.83 -4.23 7.68
N TYR A 730 10.86 -3.68 6.97
CA TYR A 730 10.84 -3.47 5.53
C TYR A 730 11.40 -2.06 5.25
N PRO A 731 12.26 -1.83 4.25
CA PRO A 731 12.66 -2.77 3.19
C PRO A 731 13.87 -3.66 3.52
N GLU A 732 14.49 -3.53 4.68
CA GLU A 732 15.74 -4.20 5.04
C GLU A 732 15.67 -5.72 4.88
N CYS A 733 14.52 -6.32 5.24
CA CYS A 733 14.31 -7.76 5.17
C CYS A 733 13.82 -8.27 3.80
N ASN A 734 13.65 -7.42 2.78
CA ASN A 734 13.18 -7.85 1.45
C ASN A 734 14.19 -8.77 0.73
N ALA A 735 15.45 -8.67 1.07
CA ALA A 735 16.49 -9.56 0.56
C ALA A 735 16.21 -11.06 0.85
N LEU A 736 15.43 -11.35 1.91
CA LEU A 736 15.10 -12.72 2.32
C LEU A 736 13.91 -13.33 1.58
N ILE A 737 13.14 -12.54 0.81
CA ILE A 737 11.93 -12.99 0.13
C ILE A 737 12.30 -13.60 -1.22
N PRO A 738 12.08 -14.91 -1.47
CA PRO A 738 12.35 -15.50 -2.77
C PRO A 738 11.28 -15.17 -3.80
N PHE A 739 11.62 -15.16 -5.08
CA PHE A 739 10.68 -14.81 -6.15
C PHE A 739 9.49 -15.76 -6.29
N TRP A 740 9.62 -17.01 -5.91
CA TRP A 740 8.53 -17.98 -5.97
C TRP A 740 7.55 -17.80 -4.81
N HIS A 741 7.96 -17.15 -3.72
CA HIS A 741 7.14 -16.96 -2.54
C HIS A 741 6.24 -15.71 -2.69
N HIS A 742 5.17 -15.90 -3.40
CA HIS A 742 4.15 -14.89 -3.69
C HIS A 742 2.75 -15.50 -3.61
N ALA A 743 1.73 -14.67 -3.56
CA ALA A 743 0.34 -15.09 -3.68
C ALA A 743 0.11 -15.80 -5.03
N GLU A 744 -0.74 -16.82 -5.04
CA GLU A 744 -0.84 -17.74 -6.18
C GLU A 744 -1.30 -17.06 -7.46
N GLU A 745 -2.34 -16.25 -7.40
CA GLU A 745 -2.95 -15.62 -8.57
C GLU A 745 -2.45 -14.19 -8.81
N SER A 746 -2.43 -13.38 -7.77
CA SER A 746 -2.04 -11.97 -7.86
C SER A 746 -0.53 -11.77 -8.04
N LYS A 747 0.29 -12.77 -7.74
CA LYS A 747 1.76 -12.71 -7.70
C LYS A 747 2.30 -11.65 -6.71
N THR A 748 1.49 -11.25 -5.73
CA THR A 748 1.94 -10.33 -4.67
C THR A 748 2.97 -11.02 -3.77
N PRO A 749 4.19 -10.47 -3.58
CA PRO A 749 5.21 -11.09 -2.73
C PRO A 749 4.72 -11.39 -1.32
N ALA A 750 4.97 -12.60 -0.81
CA ALA A 750 4.49 -13.09 0.48
C ALA A 750 5.40 -12.61 1.64
N ALA A 751 5.44 -11.30 1.84
CA ALA A 751 6.35 -10.63 2.79
C ALA A 751 5.91 -10.73 4.27
N LYS A 752 4.78 -11.37 4.58
CA LYS A 752 4.23 -11.47 5.95
C LYS A 752 4.37 -12.85 6.57
N SER A 753 4.94 -13.79 5.83
CA SER A 753 5.32 -15.12 6.33
C SER A 753 6.49 -15.64 5.51
N VAL A 754 7.69 -15.07 5.71
CA VAL A 754 8.89 -15.51 4.99
C VAL A 754 9.58 -16.61 5.83
N PRO A 755 9.86 -17.81 5.25
CA PRO A 755 10.56 -18.85 5.98
C PRO A 755 12.04 -18.49 6.13
N VAL A 756 12.52 -18.45 7.38
CA VAL A 756 13.90 -18.08 7.70
C VAL A 756 14.48 -18.96 8.80
N ARG A 757 15.83 -19.01 8.86
CA ARG A 757 16.61 -19.59 9.95
C ARG A 757 17.57 -18.56 10.52
N ILE A 758 17.96 -18.77 11.78
CA ILE A 758 18.96 -17.96 12.45
C ILE A 758 20.33 -18.64 12.30
N VAL A 759 21.32 -17.83 11.92
CA VAL A 759 22.73 -18.14 12.03
C VAL A 759 23.30 -17.17 13.07
N ALA A 760 23.79 -17.72 14.19
CA ALA A 760 24.29 -16.94 15.33
C ALA A 760 25.77 -16.59 15.19
#